data_f3f8f6c5e1817f3813c5b28e9a86ff8c
#
_entry.id   f3f8f6c5e1817f3813c5b28e9a86ff8c
#
_cell.length_a   1.000
_cell.length_b   1.000
_cell.length_c   1.000
_cell.angle_alpha   90.00
_cell.angle_beta   90.00
_cell.angle_gamma   90.00
#
_symmetry.space_group_name_H-M   'P 1'
#
loop_
_entity.id
_entity.type
_entity.pdbx_description
1 polymer ?
#
loop_
_entity_poly.entity_id
_entity_poly.type
_entity_poly.pdbx_seq_one_letter_code
_entity_poly.pdbx_strand_id
1 'polypeptide(L)'
;MLPTQQLAASISHRTFTPRVLSAALVIANALVASLHSEASDGIELETLSGSLVKGSSERDIGPIQIIDREFIESSGALTAGELSQKLPISSGTENYPDPFTAAQTQGTSNINLRGLGLSSTLVLINGKRQTLAAAAATDGSTFVDTSTVPMMALERVEIVKEGATATYGSDAIAGVVNFVLRENYEGFELSGSYQSTATDNQDTSDIQFLSGLNVGTNTNLLLAGRFMSQSPLGSQDRSYTTINSVSTLGRSFLLLAPDSVVDGPYAGNFEAFETVPDANCEANGGLLGTPFVPKDANGAGTGGGSKCGFFYGPRFNVINDEEQVQLYSKISHKFSGGTSMGIELGWTQHEVLDNPQSPSYPDLAFPTILPGQAGSPFNVPVRWYGRPLGAEAPSPLAPRNSDTYRASIDLNGRFNENWDWYGAITYSKSAREVYQPDTIASRLDAAIAGQGGINGDETFNLFDPSVNSQALIDYISTDTYTKRETDLLVGDLVLSGDLFATTAGNVGLTTGVQWREDSYTVTRNPIFTQQIDPNTGFPLPVDLIFLGGGIPVDASKSTYAAFAELTIPLADTLDIDVAGRYEKLDNDSNVDTKVALSWQAADTLFFRASASSAFREPSLQQYFSQETRLEGLTDPLDASNTFVRVDIVGNAELTPEQSNNYNIGLTWKPNGQLTARLDYWRFDYQDMIVAESAQGKLDADPTGIDVLRTADGQLVGVRTDYVNTESVETDGVDLTIDWVIPTDIGQFEVSVLASHFFSYTIPCTNANARGCTGDSGTQDVAGYFNYDNFVRSLPETKINTTVNWSKGNHAVAVMGYYVGGYKTTRPLNARAEAFNFNQEIESWLTFDVQYSYTLNMNNRDAVFTLGSKNVTDQAAPKAWDDTNLGYDPKQHDPRGQLWYGRVKIAL
;
A
#
# COMPACT_ATOMS: atom_id res chain seq x y z
N MET A 1 16.39 32.75 -14.28
CA MET A 1 16.07 32.55 -15.71
C MET A 1 16.96 31.43 -16.22
N LEU A 2 16.49 30.20 -16.14
CA LEU A 2 17.05 29.04 -16.84
C LEU A 2 15.90 28.51 -17.69
N PRO A 3 16.11 28.18 -18.96
CA PRO A 3 15.02 27.85 -19.87
C PRO A 3 14.46 26.44 -19.55
N THR A 4 13.15 26.38 -19.39
CA THR A 4 12.32 25.19 -19.15
C THR A 4 12.44 24.10 -20.23
N GLN A 5 13.11 24.35 -21.33
CA GLN A 5 13.34 23.38 -22.41
C GLN A 5 14.40 22.29 -22.10
N GLN A 6 15.18 22.41 -21.03
CA GLN A 6 16.16 21.37 -20.69
C GLN A 6 15.65 20.31 -19.72
N LEU A 7 14.53 20.51 -19.03
CA LEU A 7 13.97 19.47 -18.15
C LEU A 7 13.09 18.46 -18.90
N ALA A 8 12.31 18.89 -19.89
CA ALA A 8 11.48 17.99 -20.69
C ALA A 8 12.30 17.07 -21.62
N ALA A 9 13.52 17.49 -22.00
CA ALA A 9 14.41 16.68 -22.85
C ALA A 9 15.24 15.65 -22.07
N SER A 10 15.23 15.65 -20.72
CA SER A 10 15.98 14.70 -19.90
C SER A 10 15.17 13.47 -19.47
N ILE A 11 13.87 13.47 -19.70
CA ILE A 11 12.96 12.34 -19.35
C ILE A 11 12.75 11.41 -20.55
N SER A 12 13.06 11.83 -21.78
CA SER A 12 12.96 10.94 -22.93
C SER A 12 14.20 10.05 -23.06
N HIS A 13 14.04 8.77 -22.77
CA HIS A 13 14.98 7.68 -23.06
C HIS A 13 16.38 7.83 -22.44
N ARG A 14 16.49 7.72 -21.11
CA ARG A 14 17.69 7.10 -20.57
C ARG A 14 17.65 5.62 -20.97
N THR A 15 18.04 5.33 -22.18
CA THR A 15 18.51 3.99 -22.52
C THR A 15 19.51 3.62 -21.42
N PHE A 16 19.15 2.62 -20.64
CA PHE A 16 20.02 2.00 -19.64
C PHE A 16 21.41 1.85 -20.27
N THR A 17 22.36 2.63 -19.83
CA THR A 17 23.70 2.52 -20.43
C THR A 17 24.18 1.11 -20.11
N PRO A 18 24.62 0.32 -21.11
CA PRO A 18 25.10 -1.05 -20.91
C PRO A 18 26.24 -1.19 -19.88
N ARG A 19 26.65 -0.07 -19.30
CA ARG A 19 27.76 0.05 -18.34
C ARG A 19 27.46 -0.54 -16.95
N VAL A 20 26.20 -0.49 -16.45
CA VAL A 20 25.85 -1.09 -15.15
C VAL A 20 25.71 -2.59 -15.31
N LEU A 21 25.06 -3.06 -16.38
CA LEU A 21 24.99 -4.48 -16.70
C LEU A 21 26.38 -5.07 -17.01
N SER A 22 27.24 -4.30 -17.71
CA SER A 22 28.61 -4.69 -18.03
C SER A 22 29.51 -4.74 -16.78
N ALA A 23 29.33 -3.84 -15.82
CA ALA A 23 30.07 -3.87 -14.55
C ALA A 23 29.65 -5.06 -13.68
N ALA A 24 28.36 -5.35 -13.59
CA ALA A 24 27.84 -6.52 -12.87
C ALA A 24 28.29 -7.84 -13.53
N LEU A 25 28.27 -7.94 -14.86
CA LEU A 25 28.77 -9.11 -15.59
C LEU A 25 30.31 -9.28 -15.50
N VAL A 26 31.07 -8.19 -15.46
CA VAL A 26 32.53 -8.24 -15.30
C VAL A 26 32.92 -8.66 -13.89
N ILE A 27 32.19 -8.21 -12.87
CA ILE A 27 32.41 -8.64 -11.48
C ILE A 27 32.00 -10.11 -11.32
N ALA A 28 30.90 -10.55 -11.93
CA ALA A 28 30.46 -11.95 -11.93
C ALA A 28 31.49 -12.87 -12.63
N ASN A 29 32.07 -12.48 -13.77
CA ASN A 29 33.08 -13.27 -14.48
C ASN A 29 34.44 -13.32 -13.77
N ALA A 30 34.82 -12.31 -12.99
CA ALA A 30 36.02 -12.31 -12.18
C ALA A 30 35.93 -13.25 -10.95
N LEU A 31 34.70 -13.45 -10.42
CA LEU A 31 34.43 -14.32 -9.27
C LEU A 31 34.35 -15.81 -9.61
N VAL A 32 33.94 -16.17 -10.81
CA VAL A 32 33.75 -17.58 -11.24
C VAL A 32 35.08 -18.33 -11.48
N ALA A 33 36.21 -17.64 -11.57
CA ALA A 33 37.48 -18.24 -11.98
C ALA A 33 38.24 -19.02 -10.90
N SER A 34 37.82 -19.04 -9.65
CA SER A 34 38.53 -19.75 -8.58
C SER A 34 37.63 -20.24 -7.49
N LEU A 35 37.19 -21.49 -7.49
CA LEU A 35 36.72 -22.13 -6.25
C LEU A 35 36.48 -23.64 -6.40
N HIS A 36 37.18 -24.39 -5.65
CA HIS A 36 36.84 -25.70 -5.12
C HIS A 36 37.17 -25.66 -3.63
N SER A 37 36.17 -25.78 -2.77
CA SER A 37 36.36 -25.99 -1.32
C SER A 37 35.19 -26.80 -0.78
N GLU A 38 35.49 -27.75 0.08
CA GLU A 38 34.58 -28.68 0.72
C GLU A 38 33.71 -27.95 1.79
N ALA A 39 32.41 -28.29 1.86
CA ALA A 39 31.45 -27.78 2.83
C ALA A 39 31.84 -28.13 4.27
N SER A 40 31.80 -27.20 5.20
CA SER A 40 31.88 -27.44 6.64
C SER A 40 30.54 -27.21 7.29
N ASP A 41 30.01 -28.24 7.98
CA ASP A 41 28.82 -28.15 8.80
C ASP A 41 28.97 -27.08 9.90
N GLY A 42 28.36 -25.94 9.73
CA GLY A 42 28.25 -24.91 10.76
C GLY A 42 26.96 -25.10 11.55
N ILE A 43 27.00 -25.01 12.86
CA ILE A 43 25.82 -25.00 13.73
C ILE A 43 25.08 -23.71 13.45
N GLU A 44 23.98 -23.77 12.70
CA GLU A 44 23.04 -22.68 12.53
C GLU A 44 22.16 -22.56 13.77
N LEU A 45 22.13 -21.38 14.35
CA LEU A 45 21.17 -21.00 15.38
C LEU A 45 19.98 -20.37 14.70
N GLU A 46 19.05 -21.19 14.19
CA GLU A 46 17.76 -20.69 13.73
C GLU A 46 16.91 -20.29 14.94
N THR A 47 16.79 -19.00 15.17
CA THR A 47 15.71 -18.43 16.00
C THR A 47 14.53 -18.14 15.08
N LEU A 48 13.45 -18.91 15.24
CA LEU A 48 12.19 -18.60 14.59
C LEU A 48 11.58 -17.35 15.24
N SER A 49 10.86 -16.53 14.46
CA SER A 49 10.10 -15.38 14.98
C SER A 49 9.06 -15.85 16.00
N GLY A 50 8.71 -15.00 16.98
CA GLY A 50 7.68 -15.30 18.00
C GLY A 50 8.19 -15.53 19.41
N SER A 51 9.45 -15.96 19.58
CA SER A 51 10.18 -15.96 20.85
C SER A 51 11.64 -15.60 20.60
N LEU A 52 12.22 -14.82 21.48
CA LEU A 52 13.64 -14.49 21.48
C LEU A 52 14.44 -15.50 22.33
N VAL A 53 13.76 -16.43 22.99
CA VAL A 53 14.43 -17.46 23.81
C VAL A 53 15.07 -18.49 22.89
N LYS A 54 16.37 -18.68 23.06
CA LYS A 54 17.15 -19.59 22.25
C LYS A 54 16.77 -21.05 22.48
N GLY A 55 16.60 -21.80 21.38
CA GLY A 55 16.29 -23.22 21.44
C GLY A 55 14.83 -23.50 21.77
N SER A 56 13.95 -22.48 21.72
CA SER A 56 12.52 -22.69 21.74
C SER A 56 12.14 -23.66 20.62
N SER A 57 11.43 -24.73 20.97
CA SER A 57 10.98 -25.72 20.01
C SER A 57 9.73 -25.22 19.27
N GLU A 58 9.31 -25.92 18.21
CA GLU A 58 8.03 -25.64 17.54
C GLU A 58 6.83 -25.69 18.52
N ARG A 59 7.01 -26.25 19.73
CA ARG A 59 6.04 -26.25 20.84
C ARG A 59 5.98 -24.91 21.57
N ASP A 60 7.09 -24.22 21.67
CA ASP A 60 7.29 -23.05 22.51
C ASP A 60 6.98 -21.74 21.76
N ILE A 61 6.72 -21.86 20.45
CA ILE A 61 6.51 -20.72 19.57
C ILE A 61 5.00 -20.53 19.39
N GLY A 62 4.53 -19.28 19.51
CA GLY A 62 3.14 -18.89 19.30
C GLY A 62 2.59 -19.27 17.91
N PRO A 63 1.42 -18.78 17.49
CA PRO A 63 0.81 -19.12 16.21
C PRO A 63 1.64 -18.53 15.04
N ILE A 64 2.67 -19.27 14.62
CA ILE A 64 3.55 -18.87 13.51
C ILE A 64 3.18 -19.63 12.25
N GLN A 65 3.10 -18.90 11.14
CA GLN A 65 3.00 -19.44 9.80
C GLN A 65 4.33 -19.19 9.07
N ILE A 66 4.90 -20.26 8.52
CA ILE A 66 6.10 -20.20 7.70
C ILE A 66 5.68 -20.36 6.24
N ILE A 67 6.07 -19.41 5.41
CA ILE A 67 5.95 -19.46 3.96
C ILE A 67 7.35 -19.74 3.44
N ASP A 68 7.60 -20.97 3.08
CA ASP A 68 8.91 -21.43 2.65
C ASP A 68 9.25 -21.08 1.20
N ARG A 69 10.46 -21.36 0.80
CA ARG A 69 10.96 -21.09 -0.54
C ARG A 69 10.17 -21.85 -1.62
N GLU A 70 9.72 -23.06 -1.34
CA GLU A 70 8.93 -23.87 -2.28
C GLU A 70 7.57 -23.23 -2.57
N PHE A 71 6.86 -22.78 -1.54
CA PHE A 71 5.61 -22.03 -1.70
C PHE A 71 5.84 -20.73 -2.49
N ILE A 72 6.92 -19.97 -2.18
CA ILE A 72 7.27 -18.73 -2.90
C ILE A 72 7.47 -19.00 -4.39
N GLU A 73 8.26 -20.01 -4.75
CA GLU A 73 8.53 -20.38 -6.16
C GLU A 73 7.31 -20.94 -6.88
N SER A 74 6.48 -21.74 -6.17
CA SER A 74 5.25 -22.32 -6.73
C SER A 74 4.14 -21.29 -6.92
N SER A 75 4.10 -20.23 -6.09
CA SER A 75 3.14 -19.15 -6.23
C SER A 75 3.30 -18.33 -7.51
N GLY A 76 4.48 -18.39 -8.15
CA GLY A 76 4.82 -17.55 -9.30
C GLY A 76 4.88 -16.06 -9.00
N ALA A 77 4.89 -15.66 -7.72
CA ALA A 77 4.97 -14.27 -7.31
C ALA A 77 6.34 -13.68 -7.67
N LEU A 78 6.36 -12.54 -8.32
CA LEU A 78 7.59 -11.81 -8.65
C LEU A 78 7.97 -10.81 -7.57
N THR A 79 7.02 -10.35 -6.76
CA THR A 79 7.22 -9.35 -5.70
C THR A 79 6.64 -9.82 -4.37
N ALA A 80 7.10 -9.23 -3.26
CA ALA A 80 6.51 -9.47 -1.96
C ALA A 80 5.04 -8.99 -1.88
N GLY A 81 4.67 -7.95 -2.65
CA GLY A 81 3.29 -7.51 -2.80
C GLY A 81 2.41 -8.59 -3.45
N GLU A 82 2.84 -9.19 -4.58
CA GLU A 82 2.11 -10.32 -5.19
C GLU A 82 2.02 -11.53 -4.25
N LEU A 83 3.08 -11.82 -3.48
CA LEU A 83 3.08 -12.88 -2.48
C LEU A 83 2.04 -12.60 -1.37
N SER A 84 1.99 -11.37 -0.85
CA SER A 84 1.05 -10.98 0.21
C SER A 84 -0.41 -11.13 -0.20
N GLN A 85 -0.74 -10.93 -1.49
CA GLN A 85 -2.08 -11.13 -2.05
C GLN A 85 -2.50 -12.61 -2.05
N LYS A 86 -1.54 -13.54 -2.09
CA LYS A 86 -1.80 -14.98 -2.01
C LYS A 86 -1.99 -15.49 -0.58
N LEU A 87 -1.76 -14.65 0.44
CA LEU A 87 -1.91 -15.02 1.84
C LEU A 87 -3.32 -14.70 2.35
N PRO A 88 -4.14 -15.69 2.76
CA PRO A 88 -5.51 -15.45 3.21
C PRO A 88 -5.60 -14.52 4.43
N ILE A 89 -4.61 -14.53 5.30
CA ILE A 89 -4.53 -13.68 6.49
C ILE A 89 -4.34 -12.20 6.16
N SER A 90 -3.85 -11.87 4.95
CA SER A 90 -3.64 -10.47 4.51
C SER A 90 -4.87 -9.97 3.76
N SER A 91 -5.48 -8.87 4.20
CA SER A 91 -6.69 -8.30 3.58
C SER A 91 -6.66 -6.77 3.62
N GLY A 92 -7.26 -6.13 2.60
CA GLY A 92 -7.33 -4.67 2.52
C GLY A 92 -5.97 -3.99 2.23
N THR A 93 -5.08 -4.65 1.50
CA THR A 93 -3.79 -4.08 1.06
C THR A 93 -3.98 -3.09 -0.10
N GLU A 94 -2.97 -2.24 -0.34
CA GLU A 94 -2.94 -1.30 -1.46
C GLU A 94 -1.82 -1.68 -2.45
N ASN A 95 -1.78 -2.94 -2.89
CA ASN A 95 -0.74 -3.48 -3.75
C ASN A 95 -1.05 -3.37 -5.26
N TYR A 96 -2.30 -3.20 -5.63
CA TYR A 96 -2.68 -2.86 -7.00
C TYR A 96 -2.92 -1.36 -7.12
N PRO A 97 -2.56 -0.75 -8.27
CA PRO A 97 -2.77 0.67 -8.47
C PRO A 97 -4.24 1.08 -8.36
N ASP A 98 -4.50 2.07 -7.56
CA ASP A 98 -5.76 2.79 -7.51
C ASP A 98 -5.45 4.29 -7.66
N PRO A 99 -5.56 4.85 -8.88
CA PRO A 99 -5.20 6.23 -9.14
C PRO A 99 -6.16 7.23 -8.51
N PHE A 100 -7.29 6.78 -7.96
CA PHE A 100 -8.35 7.64 -7.43
C PHE A 100 -8.33 7.74 -5.91
N THR A 101 -8.31 6.59 -5.21
CA THR A 101 -8.37 6.59 -3.74
C THR A 101 -7.05 6.20 -3.07
N ALA A 102 -6.13 5.53 -3.77
CA ALA A 102 -4.82 5.12 -3.25
C ALA A 102 -3.65 5.67 -4.09
N ALA A 103 -3.80 6.86 -4.66
CA ALA A 103 -2.79 7.46 -5.53
C ALA A 103 -1.43 7.70 -4.83
N GLN A 104 -1.42 7.84 -3.51
CA GLN A 104 -0.21 8.09 -2.74
C GLN A 104 0.66 6.83 -2.56
N THR A 105 0.06 5.62 -2.63
CA THR A 105 0.77 4.35 -2.45
C THR A 105 1.24 3.70 -3.75
N GLN A 106 0.92 4.27 -4.92
CA GLN A 106 1.38 3.75 -6.21
C GLN A 106 2.90 3.57 -6.24
N GLY A 107 3.39 2.43 -6.74
CA GLY A 107 4.80 2.06 -6.76
C GLY A 107 5.34 1.62 -5.40
N THR A 108 4.48 1.26 -4.44
CA THR A 108 4.86 0.59 -3.18
C THR A 108 4.04 -0.68 -3.00
N SER A 109 4.44 -1.52 -2.06
CA SER A 109 3.62 -2.65 -1.63
C SER A 109 3.59 -2.77 -0.11
N ASN A 110 2.54 -3.40 0.41
CA ASN A 110 2.31 -3.51 1.85
C ASN A 110 1.64 -4.84 2.21
N ILE A 111 1.59 -5.13 3.49
CA ILE A 111 0.88 -6.27 4.06
C ILE A 111 -0.01 -5.81 5.20
N ASN A 112 -1.23 -6.33 5.26
CA ASN A 112 -2.24 -5.96 6.25
C ASN A 112 -2.81 -7.23 6.88
N LEU A 113 -2.26 -7.62 8.02
CA LEU A 113 -2.71 -8.80 8.72
C LEU A 113 -4.11 -8.58 9.28
N ARG A 114 -5.05 -9.45 8.90
CA ARG A 114 -6.45 -9.46 9.36
C ARG A 114 -7.22 -8.15 9.14
N GLY A 115 -6.78 -7.32 8.17
CA GLY A 115 -7.46 -6.06 7.91
C GLY A 115 -7.44 -5.05 9.08
N LEU A 116 -6.57 -5.24 10.08
CA LEU A 116 -6.46 -4.37 11.26
C LEU A 116 -5.77 -3.03 10.98
N GLY A 117 -5.50 -2.71 9.71
CA GLY A 117 -4.82 -1.51 9.25
C GLY A 117 -3.36 -1.76 8.92
N LEU A 118 -2.85 -1.03 7.94
CA LEU A 118 -1.47 -1.20 7.46
C LEU A 118 -0.44 -0.88 8.54
N SER A 119 -0.75 0.06 9.44
CA SER A 119 0.11 0.47 10.54
C SER A 119 0.21 -0.56 11.68
N SER A 120 -0.69 -1.55 11.71
CA SER A 120 -0.79 -2.54 12.81
C SER A 120 0.05 -3.79 12.57
N THR A 121 0.74 -3.89 11.43
CA THR A 121 1.60 -5.01 11.05
C THR A 121 3.06 -4.61 11.09
N LEU A 122 3.82 -5.15 12.03
CA LEU A 122 5.26 -4.93 12.07
C LEU A 122 5.97 -5.75 11.00
N VAL A 123 6.75 -5.10 10.15
CA VAL A 123 7.56 -5.75 9.12
C VAL A 123 9.03 -5.70 9.50
N LEU A 124 9.68 -6.87 9.45
CA LEU A 124 11.10 -7.07 9.75
C LEU A 124 11.81 -7.66 8.53
N ILE A 125 13.11 -7.37 8.41
CA ILE A 125 14.04 -8.04 7.50
C ILE A 125 15.17 -8.64 8.35
N ASN A 126 15.33 -9.96 8.32
CA ASN A 126 16.26 -10.69 9.18
C ASN A 126 16.11 -10.33 10.67
N GLY A 127 14.86 -10.24 11.15
CA GLY A 127 14.54 -9.89 12.54
C GLY A 127 14.77 -8.43 12.94
N LYS A 128 15.17 -7.56 12.03
CA LYS A 128 15.51 -6.15 12.28
C LYS A 128 14.47 -5.23 11.63
N ARG A 129 14.10 -4.16 12.33
CA ARG A 129 13.13 -3.17 11.83
C ARG A 129 13.58 -2.49 10.55
N GLN A 130 12.62 -2.09 9.73
CA GLN A 130 12.77 -1.31 8.52
C GLN A 130 12.01 0.01 8.69
N THR A 131 12.51 1.11 8.09
CA THR A 131 11.82 2.40 8.09
C THR A 131 10.46 2.30 7.39
N LEU A 132 9.53 3.14 7.81
CA LEU A 132 8.26 3.31 7.11
C LEU A 132 8.46 3.80 5.67
N ALA A 133 7.54 3.49 4.79
CA ALA A 133 7.51 4.07 3.45
C ALA A 133 7.33 5.59 3.54
N ALA A 134 8.00 6.34 2.66
CA ALA A 134 7.77 7.78 2.51
C ALA A 134 6.43 8.05 1.78
N ALA A 135 5.41 7.26 2.06
CA ALA A 135 4.06 7.30 1.54
C ALA A 135 3.08 6.91 2.66
N ALA A 136 1.83 7.33 2.55
CA ALA A 136 0.77 6.90 3.43
C ALA A 136 -0.43 6.42 2.64
N ALA A 137 -1.19 5.49 3.22
CA ALA A 137 -2.48 5.09 2.71
C ALA A 137 -3.50 6.23 2.81
N THR A 138 -4.62 6.08 2.13
CA THR A 138 -5.68 7.12 2.09
C THR A 138 -6.31 7.36 3.46
N ASP A 139 -6.42 6.33 4.29
CA ASP A 139 -6.90 6.41 5.66
C ASP A 139 -5.88 7.03 6.66
N GLY A 140 -4.71 7.43 6.16
CA GLY A 140 -3.60 7.96 6.98
C GLY A 140 -2.73 6.89 7.62
N SER A 141 -2.95 5.61 7.35
CA SER A 141 -2.09 4.53 7.82
C SER A 141 -0.70 4.62 7.21
N THR A 142 0.31 4.39 8.05
CA THR A 142 1.71 4.27 7.64
C THR A 142 2.10 2.79 7.55
N PHE A 143 3.08 2.44 6.72
CA PHE A 143 3.47 1.04 6.51
C PHE A 143 4.92 0.93 6.07
N VAL A 144 5.50 -0.26 6.14
CA VAL A 144 6.80 -0.58 5.55
C VAL A 144 6.58 -1.02 4.11
N ASP A 145 7.35 -0.44 3.18
CA ASP A 145 7.31 -0.83 1.77
C ASP A 145 7.95 -2.21 1.57
N THR A 146 7.12 -3.23 1.36
CA THR A 146 7.57 -4.60 1.14
C THR A 146 8.12 -4.83 -0.27
N SER A 147 7.92 -3.90 -1.22
CA SER A 147 8.53 -3.97 -2.54
C SER A 147 10.06 -3.93 -2.50
N THR A 148 10.62 -3.44 -1.39
CA THR A 148 12.06 -3.35 -1.16
C THR A 148 12.73 -4.68 -0.80
N VAL A 149 11.95 -5.74 -0.54
CA VAL A 149 12.48 -7.08 -0.19
C VAL A 149 13.08 -7.76 -1.41
N PRO A 150 14.35 -8.19 -1.38
CA PRO A 150 14.99 -8.84 -2.52
C PRO A 150 14.54 -10.30 -2.63
N MET A 151 13.54 -10.58 -3.47
CA MET A 151 12.90 -11.90 -3.61
C MET A 151 13.89 -13.03 -3.95
N MET A 152 14.97 -12.75 -4.69
CA MET A 152 16.01 -13.76 -5.00
C MET A 152 16.79 -14.21 -3.76
N ALA A 153 16.99 -13.30 -2.83
CA ALA A 153 17.67 -13.61 -1.56
C ALA A 153 16.69 -14.10 -0.48
N LEU A 154 15.39 -14.08 -0.71
CA LEU A 154 14.41 -14.50 0.27
C LEU A 154 14.46 -16.01 0.48
N GLU A 155 14.65 -16.45 1.73
CA GLU A 155 14.62 -17.86 2.13
C GLU A 155 13.21 -18.29 2.51
N ARG A 156 12.58 -17.51 3.40
CA ARG A 156 11.22 -17.74 3.90
C ARG A 156 10.60 -16.45 4.43
N VAL A 157 9.29 -16.49 4.63
CA VAL A 157 8.57 -15.45 5.38
C VAL A 157 7.96 -16.07 6.63
N GLU A 158 8.23 -15.49 7.78
CA GLU A 158 7.68 -15.92 9.07
C GLU A 158 6.61 -14.91 9.49
N ILE A 159 5.39 -15.38 9.74
CA ILE A 159 4.24 -14.58 10.13
C ILE A 159 3.80 -14.98 11.53
N VAL A 160 4.03 -14.10 12.51
CA VAL A 160 3.49 -14.23 13.86
C VAL A 160 2.06 -13.70 13.84
N LYS A 161 1.10 -14.57 14.12
CA LYS A 161 -0.34 -14.29 13.94
C LYS A 161 -1.04 -13.83 15.23
N GLU A 162 -0.33 -13.16 16.12
CA GLU A 162 -0.83 -12.59 17.36
C GLU A 162 -0.11 -11.29 17.70
N GLY A 163 -0.66 -10.51 18.66
CA GLY A 163 0.03 -9.33 19.17
C GLY A 163 1.38 -9.70 19.78
N ALA A 164 2.44 -9.03 19.35
CA ALA A 164 3.81 -9.39 19.69
C ALA A 164 4.65 -8.21 20.18
N THR A 165 4.01 -7.14 20.69
CA THR A 165 4.71 -5.94 21.13
C THR A 165 5.53 -6.18 22.40
N ALA A 166 5.14 -7.13 23.25
CA ALA A 166 5.95 -7.55 24.41
C ALA A 166 7.33 -8.10 24.01
N THR A 167 7.45 -8.63 22.79
CA THR A 167 8.72 -9.16 22.24
C THR A 167 9.39 -8.15 21.31
N TYR A 168 8.65 -7.59 20.34
CA TYR A 168 9.21 -6.77 19.24
C TYR A 168 8.98 -5.26 19.39
N GLY A 169 8.15 -4.81 20.34
CA GLY A 169 7.80 -3.41 20.55
C GLY A 169 6.69 -2.90 19.62
N SER A 170 6.46 -1.59 19.64
CA SER A 170 5.41 -0.88 18.89
C SER A 170 5.18 -1.43 17.49
N ASP A 171 3.95 -1.30 16.97
CA ASP A 171 3.49 -1.67 15.63
C ASP A 171 3.13 -3.15 15.43
N ALA A 172 3.47 -4.05 16.36
CA ALA A 172 3.16 -5.47 16.30
C ALA A 172 1.78 -5.79 16.90
N ILE A 173 0.72 -5.05 16.53
CA ILE A 173 -0.64 -5.26 17.05
C ILE A 173 -1.29 -6.47 16.38
N ALA A 174 -1.42 -6.45 15.05
CA ALA A 174 -2.00 -7.54 14.26
C ALA A 174 -1.06 -8.74 14.15
N GLY A 175 0.23 -8.49 14.32
CA GLY A 175 1.28 -9.48 14.22
C GLY A 175 2.58 -8.93 13.64
N VAL A 176 3.48 -9.88 13.32
CA VAL A 176 4.81 -9.57 12.75
C VAL A 176 4.99 -10.36 11.46
N VAL A 177 5.56 -9.72 10.45
CA VAL A 177 6.00 -10.36 9.22
C VAL A 177 7.50 -10.18 9.09
N ASN A 178 8.25 -11.26 9.23
CA ASN A 178 9.70 -11.28 9.13
C ASN A 178 10.13 -11.92 7.81
N PHE A 179 10.75 -11.15 6.94
CA PHE A 179 11.37 -11.63 5.70
C PHE A 179 12.79 -12.10 6.02
N VAL A 180 12.98 -13.41 6.06
CA VAL A 180 14.28 -14.03 6.34
C VAL A 180 15.01 -14.25 5.02
N LEU A 181 16.17 -13.60 4.89
CA LEU A 181 16.99 -13.67 3.70
C LEU A 181 18.07 -14.76 3.85
N ARG A 182 18.48 -15.35 2.73
CA ARG A 182 19.49 -16.41 2.68
C ARG A 182 20.78 -15.97 3.33
N GLU A 183 21.37 -16.89 4.05
CA GLU A 183 22.68 -16.77 4.68
C GLU A 183 23.63 -17.86 4.19
N ASN A 184 24.93 -17.62 4.29
CA ASN A 184 25.98 -18.59 4.01
C ASN A 184 25.84 -19.33 2.66
N TYR A 185 25.25 -18.65 1.68
CA TYR A 185 25.06 -19.20 0.34
C TYR A 185 26.42 -19.35 -0.38
N GLU A 186 26.59 -20.46 -1.10
CA GLU A 186 27.73 -20.71 -1.97
C GLU A 186 27.24 -21.09 -3.37
N GLY A 187 27.71 -20.38 -4.39
CA GLY A 187 27.31 -20.58 -5.77
C GLY A 187 26.83 -19.32 -6.45
N PHE A 188 26.27 -19.50 -7.65
CA PHE A 188 25.71 -18.42 -8.44
C PHE A 188 24.37 -18.87 -9.03
N GLU A 189 23.31 -18.12 -8.80
CA GLU A 189 22.01 -18.30 -9.43
C GLU A 189 21.70 -17.09 -10.32
N LEU A 190 21.17 -17.35 -11.53
CA LEU A 190 20.63 -16.36 -12.44
C LEU A 190 19.21 -16.79 -12.84
N SER A 191 18.25 -15.90 -12.68
CA SER A 191 16.87 -16.13 -13.12
C SER A 191 16.43 -15.02 -14.04
N GLY A 192 15.79 -15.41 -15.15
CA GLY A 192 15.08 -14.49 -16.03
C GLY A 192 13.66 -14.98 -16.21
N SER A 193 12.69 -14.09 -16.09
CA SER A 193 11.30 -14.38 -16.35
C SER A 193 10.65 -13.31 -17.20
N TYR A 194 9.66 -13.75 -17.97
CA TYR A 194 8.79 -12.90 -18.78
C TYR A 194 7.37 -13.37 -18.59
N GLN A 195 6.47 -12.43 -18.30
CA GLN A 195 5.04 -12.70 -18.22
C GLN A 195 4.25 -11.71 -19.10
N SER A 196 3.12 -12.15 -19.62
CA SER A 196 2.24 -11.32 -20.44
C SER A 196 0.80 -11.70 -20.22
N THR A 197 -0.10 -10.71 -20.28
CA THR A 197 -1.55 -10.97 -20.33
C THR A 197 -1.92 -11.70 -21.62
N ALA A 198 -2.96 -12.54 -21.56
CA ALA A 198 -3.42 -13.31 -22.71
C ALA A 198 -4.00 -12.41 -23.81
N THR A 199 -4.47 -11.22 -23.50
CA THR A 199 -5.21 -10.34 -24.42
C THR A 199 -4.52 -9.01 -24.62
N ASP A 200 -4.09 -8.24 -23.75
CA ASP A 200 -3.86 -6.79 -23.88
C ASP A 200 -2.39 -6.37 -23.95
N ASN A 201 -1.46 -7.32 -24.09
CA ASN A 201 -0.01 -7.09 -24.19
C ASN A 201 0.60 -6.31 -22.99
N GLN A 202 -0.01 -6.42 -21.81
CA GLN A 202 0.66 -5.97 -20.59
C GLN A 202 1.74 -6.99 -20.25
N ASP A 203 2.96 -6.54 -20.17
CA ASP A 203 4.14 -7.39 -20.03
C ASP A 203 4.91 -7.05 -18.77
N THR A 204 5.58 -8.05 -18.19
CA THR A 204 6.57 -7.84 -17.15
C THR A 204 7.80 -8.68 -17.43
N SER A 205 8.95 -8.03 -17.46
CA SER A 205 10.26 -8.67 -17.56
C SER A 205 10.99 -8.57 -16.22
N ASP A 206 11.57 -9.65 -15.75
CA ASP A 206 12.28 -9.70 -14.47
C ASP A 206 13.58 -10.51 -14.61
N ILE A 207 14.69 -9.90 -14.22
CA ILE A 207 16.02 -10.52 -14.21
C ILE A 207 16.59 -10.41 -12.81
N GLN A 208 16.99 -11.54 -12.23
CA GLN A 208 17.51 -11.61 -10.87
C GLN A 208 18.80 -12.45 -10.85
N PHE A 209 19.73 -12.09 -9.98
CA PHE A 209 20.91 -12.92 -9.68
C PHE A 209 21.14 -13.01 -8.19
N LEU A 210 21.72 -14.12 -7.77
CA LEU A 210 22.27 -14.36 -6.43
C LEU A 210 23.64 -14.97 -6.56
N SER A 211 24.61 -14.42 -5.84
CA SER A 211 25.99 -14.93 -5.81
C SER A 211 26.46 -15.05 -4.37
N GLY A 212 27.00 -16.18 -4.01
CA GLY A 212 27.59 -16.43 -2.71
C GLY A 212 29.01 -16.99 -2.83
N LEU A 213 29.90 -16.48 -2.02
CA LEU A 213 31.34 -16.81 -2.05
C LEU A 213 31.87 -16.99 -0.64
N ASN A 214 32.48 -18.13 -0.37
CA ASN A 214 33.27 -18.34 0.84
C ASN A 214 34.71 -17.84 0.66
N VAL A 215 35.13 -16.89 1.52
CA VAL A 215 36.47 -16.37 1.58
C VAL A 215 37.21 -17.02 2.78
N GLY A 216 37.98 -18.02 2.51
CA GLY A 216 38.55 -18.91 3.55
C GLY A 216 37.39 -19.73 4.20
N THR A 217 37.61 -20.13 5.47
CA THR A 217 36.67 -20.99 6.22
C THR A 217 35.67 -20.20 7.06
N ASN A 218 35.83 -18.88 7.17
CA ASN A 218 35.17 -18.10 8.20
C ASN A 218 34.34 -16.92 7.65
N THR A 219 34.39 -16.62 6.36
CA THR A 219 33.71 -15.48 5.78
C THR A 219 32.88 -15.91 4.59
N ASN A 220 31.59 -15.55 4.57
CA ASN A 220 30.71 -15.67 3.40
C ASN A 220 30.36 -14.27 2.90
N LEU A 221 30.45 -14.09 1.60
CA LEU A 221 29.99 -12.89 0.90
C LEU A 221 28.79 -13.26 0.03
N LEU A 222 27.65 -12.62 0.24
CA LEU A 222 26.45 -12.79 -0.56
C LEU A 222 26.13 -11.48 -1.27
N LEU A 223 25.80 -11.57 -2.56
CA LEU A 223 25.33 -10.46 -3.38
C LEU A 223 24.08 -10.89 -4.16
N ALA A 224 23.01 -10.12 -4.08
CA ALA A 224 21.81 -10.30 -4.88
C ALA A 224 21.46 -9.03 -5.63
N GLY A 225 20.88 -9.17 -6.81
CA GLY A 225 20.40 -8.03 -7.59
C GLY A 225 19.20 -8.41 -8.43
N ARG A 226 18.38 -7.42 -8.72
CA ARG A 226 17.17 -7.53 -9.52
C ARG A 226 16.97 -6.31 -10.42
N PHE A 227 16.48 -6.56 -11.61
CA PHE A 227 15.89 -5.56 -12.49
C PHE A 227 14.54 -6.06 -12.97
N MET A 228 13.49 -5.25 -12.76
CA MET A 228 12.14 -5.51 -13.24
C MET A 228 11.67 -4.32 -14.06
N SER A 229 10.98 -4.59 -15.16
CA SER A 229 10.26 -3.59 -15.97
C SER A 229 8.89 -4.15 -16.30
N GLN A 230 7.86 -3.36 -16.07
CA GLN A 230 6.46 -3.69 -16.25
C GLN A 230 5.79 -2.63 -17.13
N SER A 231 5.13 -3.06 -18.22
CA SER A 231 4.33 -2.16 -19.05
C SER A 231 2.96 -1.89 -18.43
N PRO A 232 2.31 -0.75 -18.73
CA PRO A 232 1.03 -0.40 -18.14
C PRO A 232 -0.12 -1.23 -18.73
N LEU A 233 -1.22 -1.34 -17.96
CA LEU A 233 -2.53 -1.75 -18.42
C LEU A 233 -3.49 -0.57 -18.23
N GLY A 234 -4.05 -0.06 -19.34
CA GLY A 234 -5.02 1.01 -19.30
C GLY A 234 -6.36 0.54 -18.74
N SER A 235 -7.07 1.42 -18.06
CA SER A 235 -8.40 1.13 -17.55
C SER A 235 -9.40 0.83 -18.69
N GLN A 236 -9.22 1.43 -19.86
CA GLN A 236 -10.04 1.18 -21.04
C GLN A 236 -9.90 -0.25 -21.62
N ASP A 237 -8.84 -0.96 -21.24
CA ASP A 237 -8.58 -2.33 -21.70
C ASP A 237 -9.42 -3.37 -20.94
N ARG A 238 -10.22 -2.92 -19.98
CA ARG A 238 -11.17 -3.74 -19.22
C ARG A 238 -12.57 -3.14 -19.27
N SER A 239 -13.53 -3.92 -19.76
CA SER A 239 -14.91 -3.47 -20.01
C SER A 239 -15.70 -3.12 -18.74
N TYR A 240 -15.25 -3.58 -17.58
CA TYR A 240 -15.91 -3.35 -16.28
C TYR A 240 -15.30 -2.20 -15.49
N THR A 241 -14.11 -1.73 -15.86
CA THR A 241 -13.48 -0.56 -15.25
C THR A 241 -14.06 0.73 -15.82
N THR A 242 -13.82 1.86 -15.18
CA THR A 242 -14.13 3.21 -15.70
C THR A 242 -15.59 3.63 -15.76
N ILE A 243 -16.56 2.72 -15.61
CA ILE A 243 -17.99 3.05 -15.74
C ILE A 243 -18.41 4.17 -14.77
N ASN A 244 -17.81 4.25 -13.60
CA ASN A 244 -18.11 5.21 -12.52
C ASN A 244 -17.39 6.53 -12.67
N SER A 245 -16.33 6.60 -13.46
CA SER A 245 -15.34 7.67 -13.47
C SER A 245 -15.83 8.90 -14.24
N VAL A 246 -16.92 9.51 -13.80
CA VAL A 246 -17.56 10.67 -14.43
C VAL A 246 -17.57 11.86 -13.46
N SER A 247 -16.86 12.92 -13.83
CA SER A 247 -16.98 14.24 -13.17
C SER A 247 -18.14 15.03 -13.75
N THR A 248 -18.90 15.71 -12.92
CA THR A 248 -19.93 16.69 -13.37
C THR A 248 -19.31 17.98 -13.89
N LEU A 249 -17.99 18.15 -13.73
CA LEU A 249 -17.23 19.33 -14.13
C LEU A 249 -16.48 19.04 -15.46
N GLY A 250 -17.26 18.88 -16.53
CA GLY A 250 -16.77 18.92 -17.90
C GLY A 250 -16.61 20.34 -18.39
N ARG A 251 -17.39 20.76 -19.40
CA ARG A 251 -17.45 22.15 -19.84
C ARG A 251 -18.92 22.57 -19.98
N SER A 252 -19.36 23.49 -19.10
CA SER A 252 -20.75 23.98 -19.06
C SER A 252 -20.80 25.42 -18.57
N PHE A 253 -21.86 26.11 -18.88
CA PHE A 253 -22.01 27.55 -18.65
C PHE A 253 -23.35 27.81 -17.93
N LEU A 254 -23.32 28.42 -16.76
CA LEU A 254 -24.52 28.86 -16.06
C LEU A 254 -24.75 30.33 -16.41
N LEU A 255 -25.88 30.63 -17.08
CA LEU A 255 -26.21 32.00 -17.43
C LEU A 255 -26.69 32.75 -16.20
N LEU A 256 -26.15 33.92 -15.92
CA LEU A 256 -26.54 34.76 -14.78
C LEU A 256 -27.73 35.71 -15.11
N ALA A 257 -28.13 35.78 -16.37
CA ALA A 257 -29.30 36.52 -16.84
C ALA A 257 -29.84 35.86 -18.13
N PRO A 258 -31.11 36.13 -18.52
CA PRO A 258 -31.64 35.61 -19.79
C PRO A 258 -30.82 36.10 -20.98
N ASP A 259 -30.58 35.24 -21.96
CA ASP A 259 -29.83 35.58 -23.18
C ASP A 259 -30.45 34.99 -24.45
N SER A 260 -30.16 35.59 -25.58
CA SER A 260 -30.52 35.07 -26.89
C SER A 260 -29.27 35.13 -27.80
N VAL A 261 -28.71 33.97 -28.06
CA VAL A 261 -27.57 33.78 -28.94
C VAL A 261 -28.07 33.47 -30.34
N VAL A 262 -27.76 34.37 -31.32
CA VAL A 262 -28.33 34.26 -32.68
C VAL A 262 -27.57 33.27 -33.56
N ASP A 263 -26.24 33.21 -33.42
CA ASP A 263 -25.39 32.42 -34.30
C ASP A 263 -24.39 31.53 -33.51
N GLY A 264 -23.87 30.52 -34.20
CA GLY A 264 -22.80 29.65 -33.67
C GLY A 264 -23.38 28.41 -32.95
N PRO A 265 -22.47 27.60 -32.38
CA PRO A 265 -22.86 26.33 -31.76
C PRO A 265 -23.73 26.44 -30.52
N TYR A 266 -23.83 27.65 -29.93
CA TYR A 266 -24.66 27.97 -28.76
C TYR A 266 -25.92 28.78 -29.13
N ALA A 267 -26.31 28.82 -30.43
CA ALA A 267 -27.51 29.53 -30.84
C ALA A 267 -28.74 29.00 -30.07
N GLY A 268 -29.48 29.90 -29.46
CA GLY A 268 -30.68 29.55 -28.65
C GLY A 268 -31.16 30.71 -27.81
N ASN A 269 -32.34 30.48 -27.13
CA ASN A 269 -32.85 31.36 -26.10
C ASN A 269 -32.74 30.67 -24.76
N PHE A 270 -32.15 31.31 -23.81
CA PHE A 270 -31.85 30.77 -22.49
C PHE A 270 -32.46 31.61 -21.38
N GLU A 271 -32.89 30.96 -20.32
CA GLU A 271 -33.39 31.63 -19.14
C GLU A 271 -32.26 31.96 -18.16
N ALA A 272 -32.53 32.86 -17.20
CA ALA A 272 -31.62 33.12 -16.12
C ALA A 272 -31.40 31.83 -15.30
N PHE A 273 -30.17 31.53 -14.93
CA PHE A 273 -29.74 30.33 -14.20
C PHE A 273 -29.98 29.02 -14.97
N GLU A 274 -30.16 29.07 -16.27
CA GLU A 274 -30.09 27.90 -17.13
C GLU A 274 -28.64 27.48 -17.33
N THR A 275 -28.39 26.17 -17.27
CA THR A 275 -27.07 25.59 -17.57
C THR A 275 -27.04 25.12 -19.02
N VAL A 276 -26.06 25.66 -19.77
CA VAL A 276 -25.82 25.33 -21.17
C VAL A 276 -24.57 24.45 -21.24
N PRO A 277 -24.71 23.22 -21.75
CA PRO A 277 -23.54 22.33 -21.90
C PRO A 277 -22.66 22.79 -23.07
N ASP A 278 -21.41 22.33 -23.09
CA ASP A 278 -20.56 22.43 -24.29
C ASP A 278 -21.27 21.87 -25.53
N ALA A 279 -21.32 22.64 -26.60
CA ALA A 279 -21.95 22.22 -27.85
C ALA A 279 -21.30 20.98 -28.47
N ASN A 280 -20.02 20.72 -28.19
CA ASN A 280 -19.25 19.57 -28.64
C ASN A 280 -19.00 18.56 -27.50
N CYS A 281 -19.86 18.52 -26.49
CA CYS A 281 -19.66 17.71 -25.27
C CYS A 281 -19.28 16.25 -25.57
N GLU A 282 -20.10 15.57 -26.38
CA GLU A 282 -19.85 14.14 -26.71
C GLU A 282 -18.65 13.95 -27.64
N ALA A 283 -18.44 14.85 -28.58
CA ALA A 283 -17.29 14.83 -29.49
C ALA A 283 -15.98 14.99 -28.71
N ASN A 284 -16.01 15.74 -27.61
CA ASN A 284 -14.87 15.98 -26.72
C ASN A 284 -14.79 14.93 -25.59
N GLY A 285 -15.42 13.77 -25.74
CA GLY A 285 -15.39 12.68 -24.77
C GLY A 285 -16.16 12.97 -23.47
N GLY A 286 -17.06 13.94 -23.49
CA GLY A 286 -17.94 14.26 -22.38
C GLY A 286 -19.22 13.43 -22.37
N LEU A 287 -20.00 13.58 -21.32
CA LEU A 287 -21.32 12.97 -21.15
C LEU A 287 -22.38 14.07 -21.01
N LEU A 288 -23.25 14.15 -22.01
CA LEU A 288 -24.36 15.09 -21.99
C LEU A 288 -25.45 14.59 -21.02
N GLY A 289 -26.05 15.52 -20.25
CA GLY A 289 -27.17 15.20 -19.38
C GLY A 289 -26.77 14.78 -17.96
N THR A 290 -25.55 15.02 -17.53
CA THR A 290 -25.16 14.87 -16.10
C THR A 290 -26.07 15.75 -15.24
N PRO A 291 -26.77 15.21 -14.24
CA PRO A 291 -27.70 15.99 -13.43
C PRO A 291 -26.96 17.09 -12.65
N PHE A 292 -27.45 18.31 -12.80
CA PHE A 292 -26.99 19.46 -11.99
C PHE A 292 -28.16 20.45 -11.87
N VAL A 293 -28.48 20.80 -10.64
CA VAL A 293 -29.45 21.81 -10.36
C VAL A 293 -28.70 23.04 -9.84
N PRO A 294 -28.61 24.15 -10.64
CA PRO A 294 -28.03 25.38 -10.15
C PRO A 294 -28.87 25.89 -8.96
N LYS A 295 -28.21 26.60 -8.04
CA LYS A 295 -28.87 27.18 -6.86
C LYS A 295 -28.78 28.68 -6.90
N ASP A 296 -29.84 29.36 -6.44
CA ASP A 296 -29.87 30.81 -6.23
C ASP A 296 -29.09 31.19 -4.95
N ALA A 297 -28.97 32.47 -4.68
CA ALA A 297 -28.34 33.01 -3.49
C ALA A 297 -28.96 32.55 -2.14
N ASN A 298 -30.14 31.91 -2.18
CA ASN A 298 -30.84 31.37 -1.02
C ASN A 298 -30.77 29.85 -0.96
N GLY A 299 -29.98 29.20 -1.82
CA GLY A 299 -29.79 27.75 -1.88
C GLY A 299 -30.98 27.00 -2.54
N ALA A 300 -32.00 27.70 -3.09
CA ALA A 300 -33.07 27.03 -3.81
C ALA A 300 -32.62 26.63 -5.23
N GLY A 301 -32.94 25.42 -5.64
CA GLY A 301 -32.67 24.95 -7.00
C GLY A 301 -33.38 25.84 -8.03
N THR A 302 -32.61 26.43 -8.94
CA THR A 302 -33.14 27.35 -9.98
C THR A 302 -32.67 26.89 -11.35
N GLY A 303 -33.52 27.10 -12.32
CA GLY A 303 -33.24 26.80 -13.71
C GLY A 303 -33.32 25.31 -14.05
N GLY A 304 -33.21 25.08 -15.34
CA GLY A 304 -33.16 23.78 -15.98
C GLY A 304 -31.87 23.68 -16.79
N GLY A 305 -31.76 22.65 -17.55
CA GLY A 305 -30.67 22.43 -18.48
C GLY A 305 -29.85 21.18 -18.17
N SER A 306 -28.93 20.91 -19.05
CA SER A 306 -28.01 19.75 -18.91
C SER A 306 -26.58 20.26 -18.71
N LYS A 307 -25.78 19.50 -17.98
CA LYS A 307 -24.34 19.69 -17.94
C LYS A 307 -23.63 18.73 -18.88
N CYS A 308 -22.48 19.18 -19.39
CA CYS A 308 -21.49 18.31 -19.96
C CYS A 308 -20.60 17.79 -18.85
N GLY A 309 -20.69 16.52 -18.52
CA GLY A 309 -19.77 15.83 -17.63
C GLY A 309 -18.49 15.44 -18.34
N PHE A 310 -17.47 15.11 -17.60
CA PHE A 310 -16.19 14.64 -18.11
C PHE A 310 -15.93 13.19 -17.71
N PHE A 311 -15.77 12.30 -18.71
CA PHE A 311 -15.45 10.91 -18.49
C PHE A 311 -13.92 10.75 -18.43
N TYR A 312 -13.36 10.71 -17.22
CA TYR A 312 -11.91 10.73 -17.00
C TYR A 312 -11.32 9.32 -16.87
N GLY A 313 -12.10 8.33 -16.48
CA GLY A 313 -11.61 6.98 -16.17
C GLY A 313 -10.77 6.31 -17.25
N PRO A 314 -11.15 6.34 -18.55
CA PRO A 314 -10.38 5.69 -19.62
C PRO A 314 -8.93 6.16 -19.78
N ARG A 315 -8.55 7.22 -19.08
CA ARG A 315 -7.21 7.84 -19.21
C ARG A 315 -6.21 7.34 -18.19
N PHE A 316 -6.63 6.57 -17.20
CA PHE A 316 -5.80 6.09 -16.12
C PHE A 316 -5.36 4.64 -16.34
N ASN A 317 -4.28 4.26 -15.68
CA ASN A 317 -3.79 2.89 -15.67
C ASN A 317 -4.36 2.12 -14.46
N VAL A 318 -4.72 0.84 -14.66
CA VAL A 318 -5.04 -0.12 -13.59
C VAL A 318 -3.84 -0.99 -13.22
N ILE A 319 -2.82 -1.02 -14.06
CA ILE A 319 -1.45 -1.47 -13.76
C ILE A 319 -0.52 -0.37 -14.24
N ASN A 320 0.41 0.04 -13.40
CA ASN A 320 1.33 1.12 -13.75
C ASN A 320 2.45 0.65 -14.70
N ASP A 321 3.04 1.60 -15.41
CA ASP A 321 4.35 1.46 -16.04
C ASP A 321 5.42 1.63 -14.96
N GLU A 322 6.16 0.58 -14.65
CA GLU A 322 7.07 0.56 -13.52
C GLU A 322 8.42 -0.04 -13.88
N GLU A 323 9.48 0.57 -13.33
CA GLU A 323 10.81 -0.01 -13.31
C GLU A 323 11.32 -0.13 -11.87
N GLN A 324 11.98 -1.25 -11.56
CA GLN A 324 12.56 -1.47 -10.25
C GLN A 324 13.97 -2.04 -10.37
N VAL A 325 14.89 -1.46 -9.60
CA VAL A 325 16.25 -1.98 -9.40
C VAL A 325 16.45 -2.27 -7.93
N GLN A 326 16.98 -3.45 -7.61
CA GLN A 326 17.32 -3.83 -6.24
C GLN A 326 18.74 -4.36 -6.19
N LEU A 327 19.47 -3.97 -5.16
CA LEU A 327 20.77 -4.52 -4.81
C LEU A 327 20.80 -4.85 -3.31
N TYR A 328 21.25 -6.04 -2.99
CA TYR A 328 21.43 -6.50 -1.61
C TYR A 328 22.78 -7.21 -1.47
N SER A 329 23.46 -6.96 -0.37
CA SER A 329 24.69 -7.70 -0.04
C SER A 329 24.73 -8.03 1.45
N LYS A 330 25.30 -9.19 1.77
CA LYS A 330 25.57 -9.62 3.15
C LYS A 330 27.00 -10.14 3.25
N ILE A 331 27.67 -9.72 4.31
CA ILE A 331 28.97 -10.26 4.73
C ILE A 331 28.73 -10.95 6.07
N SER A 332 29.01 -12.24 6.14
CA SER A 332 28.98 -13.02 7.39
C SER A 332 30.38 -13.46 7.73
N HIS A 333 30.88 -13.17 8.94
CA HIS A 333 32.23 -13.53 9.38
C HIS A 333 32.21 -14.16 10.77
N LYS A 334 32.87 -15.31 10.92
CA LYS A 334 33.03 -16.01 12.20
C LYS A 334 34.44 -15.78 12.72
N PHE A 335 34.59 -15.12 13.86
CA PHE A 335 35.86 -14.91 14.54
C PHE A 335 36.30 -16.16 15.29
N SER A 336 37.60 -16.36 15.46
CA SER A 336 38.17 -17.51 16.15
C SER A 336 37.74 -17.65 17.64
N GLY A 337 37.20 -16.60 18.23
CA GLY A 337 36.68 -16.57 19.61
C GLY A 337 35.21 -16.97 19.76
N GLY A 338 34.56 -17.47 18.69
CA GLY A 338 33.11 -17.85 18.74
C GLY A 338 32.15 -16.69 18.60
N THR A 339 32.61 -15.48 18.29
CA THR A 339 31.80 -14.34 17.90
C THR A 339 31.53 -14.38 16.40
N SER A 340 30.31 -14.05 15.97
CA SER A 340 29.97 -13.85 14.56
C SER A 340 29.59 -12.40 14.31
N MET A 341 29.83 -11.94 13.08
CA MET A 341 29.49 -10.60 12.60
C MET A 341 28.72 -10.71 11.29
N GLY A 342 27.62 -10.00 11.21
CA GLY A 342 26.86 -9.76 9.98
C GLY A 342 26.95 -8.28 9.58
N ILE A 343 27.12 -8.02 8.28
CA ILE A 343 26.96 -6.68 7.69
C ILE A 343 26.03 -6.81 6.50
N GLU A 344 24.94 -6.05 6.50
CA GLU A 344 23.94 -6.06 5.43
C GLU A 344 23.85 -4.66 4.80
N LEU A 345 23.81 -4.60 3.47
CA LEU A 345 23.56 -3.39 2.71
C LEU A 345 22.47 -3.66 1.68
N GLY A 346 21.49 -2.78 1.60
CA GLY A 346 20.39 -2.86 0.66
C GLY A 346 20.12 -1.49 0.01
N TRP A 347 19.78 -1.52 -1.26
CA TRP A 347 19.27 -0.39 -2.01
C TRP A 347 18.20 -0.84 -2.99
N THR A 348 17.11 -0.10 -3.03
CA THR A 348 16.03 -0.30 -4.00
C THR A 348 15.64 1.05 -4.58
N GLN A 349 15.56 1.13 -5.89
CA GLN A 349 14.94 2.22 -6.64
C GLN A 349 13.69 1.66 -7.31
N HIS A 350 12.57 2.38 -7.18
CA HIS A 350 11.30 2.04 -7.81
C HIS A 350 10.72 3.29 -8.46
N GLU A 351 10.47 3.21 -9.77
CA GLU A 351 9.95 4.31 -10.57
C GLU A 351 8.61 3.93 -11.18
N VAL A 352 7.59 4.78 -10.99
CA VAL A 352 6.34 4.77 -11.76
C VAL A 352 6.51 5.81 -12.86
N LEU A 353 6.70 5.36 -14.09
CA LEU A 353 7.12 6.19 -15.22
C LEU A 353 5.93 6.84 -15.91
N ASP A 354 4.99 6.03 -16.38
CA ASP A 354 3.79 6.48 -17.08
C ASP A 354 2.58 6.37 -16.13
N ASN A 355 2.29 7.48 -15.45
CA ASN A 355 1.14 7.62 -14.58
C ASN A 355 0.27 8.77 -15.13
N PRO A 356 -0.58 8.48 -16.13
CA PRO A 356 -1.36 9.50 -16.82
C PRO A 356 -2.41 10.11 -15.89
N GLN A 357 -2.58 11.42 -16.01
CA GLN A 357 -3.55 12.20 -15.27
C GLN A 357 -4.66 12.72 -16.18
N SER A 358 -5.67 13.33 -15.61
CA SER A 358 -6.67 14.06 -16.38
C SER A 358 -5.98 15.13 -17.25
N PRO A 359 -6.36 15.31 -18.53
CA PRO A 359 -5.71 16.27 -19.42
C PRO A 359 -5.78 17.70 -18.90
N SER A 360 -6.76 17.99 -18.09
CA SER A 360 -6.89 19.25 -17.36
C SER A 360 -7.74 18.99 -16.11
N TYR A 361 -7.41 19.61 -15.00
CA TYR A 361 -8.25 19.61 -13.82
C TYR A 361 -9.35 20.68 -13.92
N PRO A 362 -10.50 20.49 -13.23
CA PRO A 362 -11.53 21.52 -13.19
C PRO A 362 -11.06 22.74 -12.38
N ASP A 363 -11.42 23.93 -12.84
CA ASP A 363 -11.24 25.14 -12.05
C ASP A 363 -12.30 25.23 -10.96
N LEU A 364 -11.91 25.06 -9.70
CA LEU A 364 -12.81 25.08 -8.54
C LEU A 364 -13.21 26.50 -8.10
N ALA A 365 -12.62 27.55 -8.68
CA ALA A 365 -13.03 28.93 -8.45
C ALA A 365 -14.31 29.29 -9.22
N PHE A 366 -14.65 28.51 -10.25
CA PHE A 366 -15.83 28.73 -11.10
C PHE A 366 -15.94 30.19 -11.58
N PRO A 367 -14.99 30.68 -12.38
CA PRO A 367 -14.90 32.10 -12.74
C PRO A 367 -16.15 32.58 -13.46
N THR A 368 -16.53 33.87 -13.20
CA THR A 368 -17.58 34.55 -13.94
C THR A 368 -16.97 35.22 -15.18
N ILE A 369 -17.42 34.79 -16.36
CA ILE A 369 -16.93 35.30 -17.65
C ILE A 369 -17.91 36.34 -18.17
N LEU A 370 -17.42 37.52 -18.48
CA LEU A 370 -18.23 38.61 -19.01
C LEU A 370 -18.43 38.48 -20.52
N PRO A 371 -19.47 39.14 -21.10
CA PRO A 371 -19.67 39.23 -22.55
C PRO A 371 -18.41 39.66 -23.28
N GLY A 372 -18.00 38.91 -24.32
CA GLY A 372 -16.81 39.18 -25.11
C GLY A 372 -15.46 38.84 -24.45
N GLN A 373 -15.44 38.32 -23.24
CA GLN A 373 -14.26 37.87 -22.52
C GLN A 373 -14.02 36.38 -22.77
N ALA A 374 -12.76 35.97 -22.87
CA ALA A 374 -12.31 34.57 -22.97
C ALA A 374 -12.99 33.76 -24.10
N GLY A 375 -13.45 34.41 -25.15
CA GLY A 375 -14.17 33.77 -26.27
C GLY A 375 -15.65 33.52 -26.02
N SER A 376 -16.26 34.15 -24.98
CA SER A 376 -17.68 33.96 -24.64
C SER A 376 -18.61 34.35 -25.79
N PRO A 377 -19.48 33.42 -26.25
CA PRO A 377 -20.51 33.72 -27.25
C PRO A 377 -21.76 34.35 -26.65
N PHE A 378 -21.85 34.43 -25.31
CA PHE A 378 -23.00 34.93 -24.60
C PHE A 378 -22.95 36.48 -24.43
N ASN A 379 -24.13 37.12 -24.49
CA ASN A 379 -24.29 38.57 -24.28
C ASN A 379 -24.49 38.93 -22.80
N VAL A 380 -24.53 37.95 -21.92
CA VAL A 380 -24.70 38.07 -20.47
C VAL A 380 -23.53 37.42 -19.73
N PRO A 381 -23.28 37.79 -18.47
CA PRO A 381 -22.28 37.12 -17.68
C PRO A 381 -22.66 35.63 -17.49
N VAL A 382 -21.67 34.73 -17.57
CA VAL A 382 -21.87 33.31 -17.31
C VAL A 382 -20.87 32.84 -16.27
N ARG A 383 -21.31 31.92 -15.38
CA ARG A 383 -20.38 31.18 -14.54
C ARG A 383 -19.87 29.97 -15.33
N TRP A 384 -18.59 29.87 -15.44
CA TRP A 384 -17.94 28.79 -16.18
C TRP A 384 -17.66 27.58 -15.26
N TYR A 385 -18.08 26.40 -15.70
CA TYR A 385 -17.78 25.13 -15.05
C TYR A 385 -17.00 24.26 -16.01
N GLY A 386 -15.73 24.03 -15.77
CA GLY A 386 -14.98 23.29 -16.76
C GLY A 386 -13.50 23.08 -16.44
N ARG A 387 -12.83 22.66 -17.49
CA ARG A 387 -11.42 22.31 -17.50
C ARG A 387 -10.73 23.18 -18.54
N PRO A 388 -9.76 24.03 -18.17
CA PRO A 388 -9.20 25.04 -19.08
C PRO A 388 -8.66 24.47 -20.39
N LEU A 389 -7.93 23.34 -20.34
CA LEU A 389 -7.36 22.73 -21.54
C LEU A 389 -8.38 21.83 -22.29
N GLY A 390 -9.57 21.61 -21.73
CA GLY A 390 -10.59 20.74 -22.31
C GLY A 390 -10.26 19.26 -22.17
N ALA A 391 -11.13 18.42 -22.77
CA ALA A 391 -10.99 16.96 -22.71
C ALA A 391 -10.06 16.39 -23.81
N GLU A 392 -9.79 17.18 -24.87
CA GLU A 392 -9.00 16.71 -26.02
C GLU A 392 -7.49 16.85 -25.83
N ALA A 393 -7.05 17.62 -24.84
CA ALA A 393 -5.63 17.74 -24.52
C ALA A 393 -5.02 16.39 -24.15
N PRO A 394 -3.74 16.15 -24.47
CA PRO A 394 -3.07 14.93 -24.05
C PRO A 394 -3.01 14.85 -22.52
N SER A 395 -3.14 13.65 -21.98
CA SER A 395 -2.98 13.42 -20.55
C SER A 395 -1.54 13.70 -20.14
N PRO A 396 -1.29 14.63 -19.20
CA PRO A 396 0.04 14.81 -18.64
C PRO A 396 0.38 13.66 -17.71
N LEU A 397 1.67 13.45 -17.46
CA LEU A 397 2.18 12.38 -16.61
C LEU A 397 2.49 12.90 -15.20
N ALA A 398 2.27 12.06 -14.21
CA ALA A 398 2.60 12.31 -12.81
C ALA A 398 3.55 11.22 -12.29
N PRO A 399 4.83 11.22 -12.68
CA PRO A 399 5.78 10.20 -12.28
C PRO A 399 6.04 10.20 -10.78
N ARG A 400 6.41 9.03 -10.25
CA ARG A 400 6.79 8.83 -8.86
C ARG A 400 8.09 8.06 -8.78
N ASN A 401 9.03 8.56 -8.00
CA ASN A 401 10.33 7.93 -7.80
C ASN A 401 10.50 7.63 -6.32
N SER A 402 10.90 6.42 -5.98
CA SER A 402 11.15 6.00 -4.61
C SER A 402 12.53 5.36 -4.51
N ASP A 403 13.32 5.80 -3.54
CA ASP A 403 14.61 5.22 -3.19
C ASP A 403 14.56 4.73 -1.74
N THR A 404 14.99 3.49 -1.50
CA THR A 404 15.14 2.95 -0.15
C THR A 404 16.55 2.43 0.06
N TYR A 405 17.14 2.83 1.17
CA TYR A 405 18.49 2.43 1.60
C TYR A 405 18.40 1.70 2.94
N ARG A 406 19.21 0.67 3.10
CA ARG A 406 19.37 -0.06 4.36
C ARG A 406 20.83 -0.40 4.60
N ALA A 407 21.28 -0.22 5.83
CA ALA A 407 22.57 -0.70 6.31
C ALA A 407 22.39 -1.28 7.72
N SER A 408 22.94 -2.46 7.97
CA SER A 408 22.89 -3.09 9.27
C SER A 408 24.21 -3.74 9.59
N ILE A 409 24.61 -3.68 10.84
CA ILE A 409 25.72 -4.46 11.40
C ILE A 409 25.23 -5.16 12.66
N ASP A 410 25.49 -6.44 12.76
CA ASP A 410 25.21 -7.23 13.95
C ASP A 410 26.43 -8.04 14.41
N LEU A 411 26.47 -8.27 15.68
CA LEU A 411 27.43 -9.11 16.37
C LEU A 411 26.69 -10.06 17.31
N ASN A 412 27.07 -11.31 17.30
CA ASN A 412 26.56 -12.28 18.27
C ASN A 412 27.69 -13.18 18.79
N GLY A 413 27.50 -13.75 19.98
CA GLY A 413 28.49 -14.59 20.58
C GLY A 413 28.05 -15.17 21.91
N ARG A 414 28.94 -15.93 22.53
CA ARG A 414 28.71 -16.54 23.85
C ARG A 414 29.50 -15.83 24.92
N PHE A 415 28.88 -15.56 26.07
CA PHE A 415 29.61 -15.20 27.29
C PHE A 415 30.20 -16.41 27.99
N ASN A 416 29.42 -17.50 28.03
CA ASN A 416 29.80 -18.77 28.62
C ASN A 416 28.93 -19.89 28.01
N GLU A 417 28.96 -21.13 28.56
CA GLU A 417 28.22 -22.25 28.03
C GLU A 417 26.68 -22.05 28.05
N ASN A 418 26.17 -21.18 28.93
CA ASN A 418 24.74 -21.01 29.17
C ASN A 418 24.19 -19.68 28.67
N TRP A 419 25.02 -18.70 28.29
CA TRP A 419 24.60 -17.35 27.93
C TRP A 419 25.15 -16.89 26.60
N ASP A 420 24.26 -16.47 25.75
CA ASP A 420 24.54 -15.82 24.48
C ASP A 420 24.21 -14.32 24.55
N TRP A 421 24.85 -13.57 23.68
CA TRP A 421 24.57 -12.16 23.49
C TRP A 421 24.44 -11.83 22.01
N TYR A 422 23.58 -10.86 21.71
CA TYR A 422 23.39 -10.29 20.38
C TYR A 422 23.34 -8.77 20.51
N GLY A 423 23.96 -8.07 19.56
CA GLY A 423 23.87 -6.63 19.42
C GLY A 423 23.81 -6.24 17.96
N ALA A 424 22.99 -5.25 17.62
CA ALA A 424 22.83 -4.76 16.25
C ALA A 424 22.64 -3.26 16.20
N ILE A 425 23.07 -2.65 15.10
CA ILE A 425 22.72 -1.29 14.70
C ILE A 425 22.21 -1.36 13.27
N THR A 426 21.02 -0.82 13.05
CA THR A 426 20.37 -0.79 11.74
C THR A 426 19.96 0.63 11.41
N TYR A 427 20.33 1.11 10.23
CA TYR A 427 19.86 2.34 9.63
C TYR A 427 19.08 2.04 8.36
N SER A 428 17.95 2.68 8.18
CA SER A 428 17.19 2.62 6.92
C SER A 428 16.57 3.96 6.61
N LYS A 429 16.46 4.27 5.32
CA LYS A 429 15.88 5.51 4.79
C LYS A 429 15.01 5.18 3.60
N SER A 430 13.81 5.78 3.55
CA SER A 430 12.95 5.81 2.36
C SER A 430 12.78 7.25 1.91
N ALA A 431 12.94 7.53 0.63
CA ALA A 431 12.74 8.83 0.03
C ALA A 431 11.81 8.68 -1.19
N ARG A 432 10.80 9.53 -1.29
CA ARG A 432 9.83 9.50 -2.39
C ARG A 432 9.62 10.89 -2.97
N GLU A 433 9.71 10.98 -4.28
CA GLU A 433 9.45 12.19 -5.07
C GLU A 433 8.19 11.99 -5.92
N VAL A 434 7.27 12.95 -5.84
CA VAL A 434 5.99 12.95 -6.54
C VAL A 434 5.87 14.24 -7.33
N TYR A 435 5.63 14.11 -8.63
CA TYR A 435 5.30 15.20 -9.51
C TYR A 435 3.85 15.11 -9.92
N GLN A 436 3.17 16.26 -10.02
CA GLN A 436 1.77 16.30 -10.42
C GLN A 436 1.49 17.61 -11.17
N PRO A 437 0.90 17.54 -12.39
CA PRO A 437 0.60 18.71 -13.19
C PRO A 437 -0.62 19.45 -12.66
N ASP A 438 -0.65 20.80 -12.81
CA ASP A 438 -1.84 21.63 -12.58
C ASP A 438 -1.71 22.95 -13.36
N THR A 439 -2.74 23.78 -13.28
CA THR A 439 -2.82 25.11 -13.87
C THR A 439 -2.64 26.18 -12.79
N ILE A 440 -1.85 27.21 -13.06
CA ILE A 440 -1.63 28.35 -12.17
C ILE A 440 -2.87 29.27 -12.22
N ALA A 441 -3.59 29.40 -11.11
CA ALA A 441 -4.85 30.11 -11.02
C ALA A 441 -4.70 31.59 -11.40
N SER A 442 -3.76 32.31 -10.80
CA SER A 442 -3.53 33.74 -11.10
C SER A 442 -3.16 34.02 -12.56
N ARG A 443 -2.45 33.10 -13.21
CA ARG A 443 -2.08 33.22 -14.62
C ARG A 443 -3.24 32.94 -15.55
N LEU A 444 -4.08 31.95 -15.19
CA LEU A 444 -5.32 31.66 -15.90
C LEU A 444 -6.28 32.85 -15.81
N ASP A 445 -6.48 33.43 -14.62
CA ASP A 445 -7.31 34.61 -14.41
C ASP A 445 -6.83 35.82 -15.24
N ALA A 446 -5.51 36.06 -15.23
CA ALA A 446 -4.93 37.13 -16.07
C ALA A 446 -5.17 36.84 -17.57
N ALA A 447 -5.02 35.61 -18.01
CA ALA A 447 -5.24 35.23 -19.41
C ALA A 447 -6.72 35.33 -19.82
N ILE A 448 -7.65 34.97 -18.93
CA ILE A 448 -9.10 35.18 -19.11
C ILE A 448 -9.40 36.66 -19.29
N ALA A 449 -8.72 37.53 -18.53
CA ALA A 449 -8.87 38.97 -18.61
C ALA A 449 -8.16 39.61 -19.81
N GLY A 450 -7.47 38.83 -20.68
CA GLY A 450 -6.73 39.35 -21.83
C GLY A 450 -5.34 39.92 -21.48
N GLN A 451 -4.80 39.51 -20.34
CA GLN A 451 -3.49 39.90 -19.81
C GLN A 451 -2.56 38.67 -19.64
N GLY A 452 -2.80 37.60 -20.39
CA GLY A 452 -2.01 36.38 -20.37
C GLY A 452 -0.75 36.46 -21.22
N GLY A 453 -0.01 35.37 -21.18
CA GLY A 453 1.26 35.25 -21.92
C GLY A 453 2.41 36.02 -21.29
N ILE A 454 3.59 35.80 -21.85
CA ILE A 454 4.83 36.45 -21.35
C ILE A 454 4.81 37.98 -21.48
N ASN A 455 4.08 38.49 -22.48
CA ASN A 455 3.98 39.93 -22.75
C ASN A 455 2.77 40.57 -22.03
N GLY A 456 1.87 39.80 -21.47
CA GLY A 456 0.68 40.29 -20.77
C GLY A 456 -0.42 40.81 -21.70
N ASP A 457 -0.53 40.30 -22.93
CA ASP A 457 -1.46 40.78 -23.96
C ASP A 457 -2.24 39.64 -24.65
N GLU A 458 -2.12 38.40 -24.16
CA GLU A 458 -2.81 37.25 -24.72
C GLU A 458 -4.10 36.95 -23.96
N THR A 459 -5.15 36.56 -24.70
CA THR A 459 -6.44 36.10 -24.11
C THR A 459 -6.55 34.59 -24.24
N PHE A 460 -6.84 33.93 -23.13
CA PHE A 460 -7.16 32.47 -23.12
C PHE A 460 -8.63 32.28 -23.48
N ASN A 461 -8.88 31.45 -24.49
CA ASN A 461 -10.24 31.09 -24.90
C ASN A 461 -10.73 29.85 -24.13
N LEU A 462 -11.68 30.03 -23.23
CA LEU A 462 -12.28 28.97 -22.42
C LEU A 462 -13.39 28.21 -23.16
N PHE A 463 -13.96 28.80 -24.22
CA PHE A 463 -15.08 28.23 -24.98
C PHE A 463 -14.58 27.38 -26.16
N ASP A 464 -13.37 27.63 -26.61
CA ASP A 464 -12.67 26.81 -27.59
C ASP A 464 -11.17 26.72 -27.22
N PRO A 465 -10.79 25.77 -26.33
CA PRO A 465 -9.40 25.63 -25.91
C PRO A 465 -8.43 25.33 -27.05
N SER A 466 -8.90 24.78 -28.16
CA SER A 466 -8.04 24.38 -29.30
C SER A 466 -7.40 25.55 -30.02
N VAL A 467 -7.92 26.78 -29.87
CA VAL A 467 -7.38 27.97 -30.51
C VAL A 467 -6.26 28.63 -29.69
N ASN A 468 -6.05 28.21 -28.47
CA ASN A 468 -4.99 28.77 -27.62
C ASN A 468 -3.60 28.31 -28.10
N SER A 469 -2.64 29.23 -28.09
CA SER A 469 -1.27 28.90 -28.47
C SER A 469 -0.62 27.97 -27.42
N GLN A 470 0.30 27.10 -27.86
CA GLN A 470 1.06 26.26 -26.92
C GLN A 470 1.85 27.15 -25.93
N ALA A 471 2.35 28.28 -26.33
CA ALA A 471 3.05 29.21 -25.45
C ALA A 471 2.16 29.77 -24.33
N LEU A 472 0.87 30.00 -24.62
CA LEU A 472 -0.11 30.42 -23.61
C LEU A 472 -0.50 29.27 -22.69
N ILE A 473 -0.63 28.06 -23.22
CA ILE A 473 -0.85 26.83 -22.42
C ILE A 473 0.33 26.60 -21.47
N ASP A 474 1.56 26.68 -21.97
CA ASP A 474 2.77 26.54 -21.17
C ASP A 474 2.89 27.64 -20.10
N TYR A 475 2.41 28.86 -20.39
CA TYR A 475 2.41 29.97 -19.46
C TYR A 475 1.51 29.76 -18.25
N ILE A 476 0.34 29.13 -18.44
CA ILE A 476 -0.60 28.84 -17.34
C ILE A 476 -0.30 27.51 -16.64
N SER A 477 0.45 26.59 -17.25
CA SER A 477 0.72 25.26 -16.74
C SER A 477 1.90 25.23 -15.76
N THR A 478 1.89 24.28 -14.84
CA THR A 478 2.98 24.02 -13.90
C THR A 478 2.97 22.56 -13.44
N ASP A 479 4.12 22.09 -12.95
CA ASP A 479 4.22 20.85 -12.17
C ASP A 479 4.42 21.20 -10.70
N THR A 480 3.65 20.54 -9.85
CA THR A 480 3.90 20.51 -8.41
C THR A 480 4.97 19.46 -8.11
N TYR A 481 5.65 19.63 -6.99
CA TYR A 481 6.69 18.73 -6.51
C TYR A 481 6.56 18.54 -5.01
N THR A 482 6.56 17.31 -4.57
CA THR A 482 6.67 16.93 -3.16
C THR A 482 7.72 15.84 -3.00
N LYS A 483 8.64 16.04 -2.07
CA LYS A 483 9.56 15.00 -1.60
C LYS A 483 9.24 14.69 -0.14
N ARG A 484 9.04 13.41 0.16
CA ARG A 484 8.91 12.88 1.52
C ARG A 484 10.10 12.00 1.81
N GLU A 485 10.61 12.06 3.03
CA GLU A 485 11.70 11.21 3.51
C GLU A 485 11.37 10.70 4.90
N THR A 486 11.65 9.42 5.14
CA THR A 486 11.55 8.76 6.45
C THR A 486 12.87 8.08 6.74
N ASP A 487 13.41 8.27 7.93
CA ASP A 487 14.64 7.62 8.38
C ASP A 487 14.37 6.88 9.70
N LEU A 488 15.03 5.76 9.89
CA LEU A 488 15.00 4.96 11.11
C LEU A 488 16.40 4.48 11.46
N LEU A 489 16.84 4.80 12.69
CA LEU A 489 18.05 4.25 13.30
C LEU A 489 17.67 3.42 14.51
N VAL A 490 18.11 2.16 14.59
CA VAL A 490 17.81 1.22 15.67
C VAL A 490 19.09 0.67 16.24
N GLY A 491 19.18 0.61 17.57
CA GLY A 491 20.23 -0.10 18.32
C GLY A 491 19.61 -1.14 19.23
N ASP A 492 20.02 -2.40 19.09
CA ASP A 492 19.54 -3.53 19.89
C ASP A 492 20.68 -4.16 20.67
N LEU A 493 20.39 -4.56 21.93
CA LEU A 493 21.28 -5.41 22.73
C LEU A 493 20.41 -6.44 23.46
N VAL A 494 20.70 -7.72 23.26
CA VAL A 494 19.93 -8.86 23.77
C VAL A 494 20.86 -9.86 24.45
N LEU A 495 20.42 -10.38 25.58
CA LEU A 495 21.06 -11.46 26.32
C LEU A 495 20.07 -12.61 26.46
N SER A 496 20.45 -13.84 26.13
CA SER A 496 19.63 -15.03 26.24
C SER A 496 20.39 -16.18 26.89
N GLY A 497 19.73 -16.91 27.80
CA GLY A 497 20.38 -18.04 28.44
C GLY A 497 19.51 -18.74 29.49
N ASP A 498 20.09 -19.79 30.09
CA ASP A 498 19.43 -20.56 31.15
C ASP A 498 19.67 -19.95 32.51
N LEU A 499 18.57 -19.68 33.26
CA LEU A 499 18.64 -19.17 34.65
C LEU A 499 18.94 -20.29 35.65
N PHE A 500 18.13 -21.35 35.64
CA PHE A 500 18.28 -22.52 36.52
C PHE A 500 17.50 -23.72 35.99
N ALA A 501 17.91 -24.90 36.37
CA ALA A 501 17.22 -26.15 36.02
C ALA A 501 16.11 -26.45 37.02
N THR A 502 14.96 -26.91 36.50
CA THR A 502 13.86 -27.53 37.23
C THR A 502 13.84 -29.03 36.98
N THR A 503 12.89 -29.73 37.55
CA THR A 503 12.64 -31.18 37.25
C THR A 503 12.08 -31.39 35.87
N ALA A 504 11.51 -30.38 35.26
CA ALA A 504 10.86 -30.42 33.93
C ALA A 504 11.73 -29.83 32.79
N GLY A 505 12.88 -29.25 33.11
CA GLY A 505 13.78 -28.61 32.15
C GLY A 505 14.43 -27.35 32.68
N ASN A 506 15.14 -26.61 31.81
CA ASN A 506 15.75 -25.35 32.16
C ASN A 506 14.76 -24.19 32.01
N VAL A 507 14.76 -23.26 32.97
CA VAL A 507 14.07 -21.98 32.83
C VAL A 507 14.95 -21.07 31.99
N GLY A 508 14.47 -20.72 30.78
CA GLY A 508 15.12 -19.82 29.87
C GLY A 508 14.75 -18.36 30.15
N LEU A 509 15.72 -17.46 30.03
CA LEU A 509 15.52 -16.01 30.08
C LEU A 509 16.15 -15.35 28.86
N THR A 510 15.37 -14.51 28.19
CA THR A 510 15.90 -13.50 27.26
C THR A 510 15.55 -12.10 27.79
N THR A 511 16.51 -11.20 27.77
CA THR A 511 16.30 -9.82 28.15
C THR A 511 17.12 -8.89 27.27
N GLY A 512 16.65 -7.66 27.08
CA GLY A 512 17.37 -6.73 26.23
C GLY A 512 16.89 -5.30 26.36
N VAL A 513 17.61 -4.44 25.66
CA VAL A 513 17.30 -3.03 25.49
C VAL A 513 17.32 -2.67 24.02
N GLN A 514 16.48 -1.71 23.65
CA GLN A 514 16.41 -1.16 22.30
C GLN A 514 16.33 0.35 22.38
N TRP A 515 17.00 1.01 21.45
CA TRP A 515 16.86 2.44 21.18
C TRP A 515 16.49 2.65 19.72
N ARG A 516 15.54 3.55 19.45
CA ARG A 516 15.11 3.93 18.11
C ARG A 516 15.10 5.44 17.98
N GLU A 517 15.43 5.92 16.80
CA GLU A 517 15.26 7.30 16.37
C GLU A 517 14.61 7.31 14.99
N ASP A 518 13.43 7.89 14.93
CA ASP A 518 12.62 8.06 13.72
C ASP A 518 12.69 9.51 13.28
N SER A 519 12.77 9.78 11.97
CA SER A 519 12.62 11.11 11.40
C SER A 519 11.69 11.13 10.19
N TYR A 520 11.04 12.27 9.98
CA TYR A 520 10.10 12.53 8.89
C TYR A 520 10.27 13.93 8.36
N THR A 521 10.58 14.02 7.06
CA THR A 521 10.80 15.31 6.37
C THR A 521 9.92 15.40 5.13
N VAL A 522 9.22 16.54 4.96
CA VAL A 522 8.45 16.85 3.75
C VAL A 522 8.91 18.18 3.20
N THR A 523 9.33 18.18 1.94
CA THR A 523 9.65 19.39 1.19
C THR A 523 8.76 19.52 -0.04
N ARG A 524 8.43 20.75 -0.42
CA ARG A 524 7.60 21.07 -1.58
C ARG A 524 8.20 22.23 -2.38
N ASN A 525 7.87 22.30 -3.67
CA ASN A 525 8.22 23.50 -4.43
C ASN A 525 7.35 24.71 -4.00
N PRO A 526 7.78 25.94 -4.24
CA PRO A 526 7.11 27.14 -3.71
C PRO A 526 5.63 27.26 -4.10
N ILE A 527 5.25 26.84 -5.31
CA ILE A 527 3.87 26.93 -5.79
C ILE A 527 2.95 25.93 -5.07
N PHE A 528 3.50 24.91 -4.47
CA PHE A 528 2.76 23.85 -3.75
C PHE A 528 2.92 23.94 -2.23
N THR A 529 3.61 24.96 -1.74
CA THR A 529 3.80 25.23 -0.31
C THR A 529 2.72 26.16 0.20
N GLN A 530 1.91 25.68 1.15
CA GLN A 530 0.89 26.48 1.83
C GLN A 530 1.47 27.37 2.93
N GLN A 531 0.71 28.42 3.23
CA GLN A 531 0.91 29.26 4.40
C GLN A 531 -0.35 29.20 5.28
N ILE A 532 -0.17 29.30 6.60
CA ILE A 532 -1.31 29.35 7.53
C ILE A 532 -1.78 30.81 7.63
N ASP A 533 -3.10 31.03 7.50
CA ASP A 533 -3.72 32.31 7.83
C ASP A 533 -3.63 32.54 9.36
N PRO A 534 -2.93 33.57 9.80
CA PRO A 534 -2.74 33.81 11.26
C PRO A 534 -4.05 34.18 11.97
N ASN A 535 -5.10 34.52 11.26
CA ASN A 535 -6.39 34.93 11.85
C ASN A 535 -7.33 33.75 12.06
N THR A 536 -7.33 32.78 11.14
CA THR A 536 -8.24 31.64 11.15
C THR A 536 -7.57 30.33 11.55
N GLY A 537 -6.23 30.25 11.43
CA GLY A 537 -5.48 28.99 11.60
C GLY A 537 -5.63 28.01 10.45
N PHE A 538 -6.39 28.35 9.40
CA PHE A 538 -6.55 27.50 8.21
C PHE A 538 -5.39 27.70 7.23
N PRO A 539 -5.03 26.67 6.46
CA PRO A 539 -4.12 26.81 5.34
C PRO A 539 -4.70 27.73 4.26
N LEU A 540 -3.90 28.67 3.78
CA LEU A 540 -4.26 29.47 2.62
C LEU A 540 -4.17 28.62 1.36
N PRO A 541 -5.13 28.76 0.41
CA PRO A 541 -5.04 28.07 -0.87
C PRO A 541 -3.75 28.42 -1.60
N VAL A 542 -3.16 27.42 -2.25
CA VAL A 542 -2.05 27.62 -3.19
C VAL A 542 -2.55 28.25 -4.50
N ASP A 543 -1.67 28.87 -5.29
CA ASP A 543 -2.01 29.49 -6.57
C ASP A 543 -2.22 28.43 -7.68
N LEU A 544 -3.14 27.48 -7.44
CA LEU A 544 -3.50 26.40 -8.36
C LEU A 544 -5.02 26.29 -8.45
N ILE A 545 -5.51 25.86 -9.63
CA ILE A 545 -6.96 25.73 -9.85
C ILE A 545 -7.57 24.52 -9.13
N PHE A 546 -6.78 23.47 -8.88
CA PHE A 546 -7.30 22.20 -8.37
C PHE A 546 -6.51 21.67 -7.18
N LEU A 547 -5.21 21.37 -7.31
CA LEU A 547 -4.43 20.73 -6.26
C LEU A 547 -4.30 21.59 -5.00
N GLY A 548 -4.30 20.93 -3.83
CA GLY A 548 -4.39 21.62 -2.55
C GLY A 548 -3.05 22.15 -2.01
N GLY A 549 -1.99 21.39 -2.07
CA GLY A 549 -0.70 21.75 -1.45
C GLY A 549 -0.54 21.22 -0.01
N GLY A 550 0.40 21.79 0.72
CA GLY A 550 0.66 21.45 2.12
C GLY A 550 1.83 22.19 2.70
N ILE A 551 2.09 21.97 3.98
CA ILE A 551 3.17 22.61 4.73
C ILE A 551 4.39 21.70 4.75
N PRO A 552 5.63 22.22 4.63
CA PRO A 552 6.86 21.47 4.88
C PRO A 552 6.91 20.97 6.33
N VAL A 553 7.47 19.76 6.53
CA VAL A 553 7.63 19.14 7.84
C VAL A 553 9.09 18.76 8.03
N ASP A 554 9.60 18.90 9.24
CA ASP A 554 10.91 18.39 9.69
C ASP A 554 10.77 17.99 11.15
N ALA A 555 10.65 16.69 11.41
CA ALA A 555 10.34 16.16 12.74
C ALA A 555 11.13 14.88 13.03
N SER A 556 11.44 14.66 14.30
CA SER A 556 12.07 13.43 14.79
C SER A 556 11.54 13.05 16.16
N LYS A 557 11.66 11.77 16.54
CA LYS A 557 11.34 11.25 17.86
C LYS A 557 12.30 10.13 18.25
N SER A 558 12.50 9.93 19.55
CA SER A 558 13.33 8.87 20.12
C SER A 558 12.53 7.97 21.05
N THR A 559 12.71 6.66 20.94
CA THR A 559 12.06 5.66 21.79
C THR A 559 13.13 4.78 22.44
N TYR A 560 12.97 4.50 23.73
CA TYR A 560 13.84 3.64 24.53
C TYR A 560 13.02 2.49 25.10
N ALA A 561 13.49 1.26 24.97
CA ALA A 561 12.78 0.08 25.46
C ALA A 561 13.68 -0.83 26.29
N ALA A 562 13.06 -1.52 27.25
CA ALA A 562 13.66 -2.65 27.97
C ALA A 562 12.63 -3.78 28.03
N PHE A 563 13.06 -5.02 27.81
CA PHE A 563 12.18 -6.17 27.78
C PHE A 563 12.80 -7.41 28.42
N ALA A 564 11.94 -8.33 28.84
CA ALA A 564 12.32 -9.65 29.34
C ALA A 564 11.29 -10.69 28.93
N GLU A 565 11.73 -11.88 28.59
CA GLU A 565 10.93 -13.06 28.27
C GLU A 565 11.46 -14.28 29.01
N LEU A 566 10.54 -15.02 29.66
CA LEU A 566 10.84 -16.22 30.43
C LEU A 566 10.08 -17.39 29.85
N THR A 567 10.77 -18.47 29.53
CA THR A 567 10.18 -19.77 29.24
C THR A 567 10.36 -20.70 30.43
N ILE A 568 9.25 -21.17 30.98
CA ILE A 568 9.22 -21.94 32.23
C ILE A 568 8.60 -23.31 31.91
N PRO A 569 9.41 -24.39 31.87
CA PRO A 569 8.85 -25.76 31.78
C PRO A 569 8.20 -26.17 33.11
N LEU A 570 6.86 -26.42 33.08
CA LEU A 570 6.08 -26.88 34.22
C LEU A 570 6.05 -28.42 34.32
N ALA A 571 6.09 -29.10 33.19
CA ALA A 571 6.19 -30.53 33.05
C ALA A 571 6.89 -30.86 31.72
N ASP A 572 7.28 -32.12 31.51
CA ASP A 572 7.90 -32.57 30.25
C ASP A 572 7.09 -32.26 28.98
N THR A 573 5.79 -31.98 29.13
CA THR A 573 4.83 -31.71 28.05
C THR A 573 4.14 -30.38 28.16
N LEU A 574 4.52 -29.50 29.11
CA LEU A 574 3.80 -28.28 29.42
C LEU A 574 4.77 -27.13 29.73
N ASP A 575 4.73 -26.09 28.91
CA ASP A 575 5.54 -24.88 29.06
C ASP A 575 4.64 -23.64 29.22
N ILE A 576 5.12 -22.67 29.98
CA ILE A 576 4.56 -21.31 30.06
C ILE A 576 5.62 -20.32 29.64
N ASP A 577 5.23 -19.41 28.74
CA ASP A 577 6.02 -18.24 28.37
C ASP A 577 5.40 -16.98 28.96
N VAL A 578 6.24 -16.14 29.56
CA VAL A 578 5.84 -14.85 30.10
C VAL A 578 6.79 -13.79 29.58
N ALA A 579 6.26 -12.78 28.87
CA ALA A 579 7.04 -11.67 28.39
C ALA A 579 6.50 -10.33 28.91
N GLY A 580 7.40 -9.36 29.05
CA GLY A 580 7.06 -7.98 29.41
C GLY A 580 8.03 -7.00 28.78
N ARG A 581 7.51 -5.89 28.32
CA ARG A 581 8.27 -4.80 27.70
C ARG A 581 7.79 -3.46 28.19
N TYR A 582 8.72 -2.59 28.54
CA TYR A 582 8.51 -1.19 28.81
C TYR A 582 9.11 -0.35 27.70
N GLU A 583 8.34 0.58 27.13
CA GLU A 583 8.83 1.58 26.20
C GLU A 583 8.60 2.97 26.71
N LYS A 584 9.64 3.80 26.71
CA LYS A 584 9.59 5.24 26.95
C LYS A 584 9.55 5.93 25.59
N LEU A 585 8.41 6.54 25.29
CA LEU A 585 8.14 7.37 24.13
C LEU A 585 8.51 8.84 24.44
N ASP A 586 8.53 9.71 23.44
CA ASP A 586 8.82 11.14 23.66
C ASP A 586 7.85 11.78 24.66
N ASN A 587 6.56 11.56 24.50
CA ASN A 587 5.51 12.20 25.31
C ASN A 587 4.81 11.25 26.28
N ASP A 588 5.03 9.93 26.15
CA ASP A 588 4.31 8.91 26.91
C ASP A 588 5.21 7.72 27.30
N SER A 589 4.63 6.68 27.86
CA SER A 589 5.29 5.39 28.08
C SER A 589 4.26 4.27 28.07
N ASN A 590 4.66 3.10 27.61
CA ASN A 590 3.79 1.94 27.55
C ASN A 590 4.42 0.70 28.20
N VAL A 591 3.58 -0.21 28.71
CA VAL A 591 3.98 -1.52 29.23
C VAL A 591 3.11 -2.59 28.59
N ASP A 592 3.75 -3.48 27.86
CA ASP A 592 3.09 -4.64 27.28
C ASP A 592 3.50 -5.93 27.97
N THR A 593 2.54 -6.82 28.05
CA THR A 593 2.72 -8.14 28.65
C THR A 593 2.14 -9.25 27.78
N LYS A 594 2.75 -10.41 27.85
CA LYS A 594 2.26 -11.63 27.18
C LYS A 594 2.38 -12.80 28.15
N VAL A 595 1.36 -13.65 28.15
CA VAL A 595 1.39 -14.98 28.77
C VAL A 595 0.93 -15.99 27.71
N ALA A 596 1.72 -17.03 27.50
CA ALA A 596 1.39 -18.11 26.59
C ALA A 596 1.58 -19.45 27.27
N LEU A 597 0.76 -20.43 26.88
CA LEU A 597 0.79 -21.81 27.34
C LEU A 597 0.94 -22.72 26.13
N SER A 598 1.90 -23.64 26.20
CA SER A 598 2.11 -24.68 25.19
C SER A 598 2.01 -26.05 25.86
N TRP A 599 1.06 -26.91 25.40
CA TRP A 599 0.80 -28.21 25.97
C TRP A 599 0.77 -29.30 24.93
N GLN A 600 1.69 -30.23 25.02
CA GLN A 600 1.69 -31.48 24.27
C GLN A 600 0.78 -32.49 24.97
N ALA A 601 -0.54 -32.52 24.66
CA ALA A 601 -1.53 -33.41 25.28
C ALA A 601 -1.35 -34.87 24.90
N ALA A 602 -0.76 -35.13 23.71
CA ALA A 602 -0.36 -36.43 23.21
C ALA A 602 0.79 -36.29 22.21
N ASP A 603 1.44 -37.39 21.83
CA ASP A 603 2.52 -37.37 20.84
C ASP A 603 2.11 -36.73 19.50
N THR A 604 0.85 -36.71 19.17
CA THR A 604 0.25 -36.22 17.94
C THR A 604 -0.59 -34.95 18.12
N LEU A 605 -0.73 -34.44 19.34
CA LEU A 605 -1.68 -33.38 19.63
C LEU A 605 -1.09 -32.32 20.55
N PHE A 606 -1.07 -31.06 20.06
CA PHE A 606 -0.52 -29.90 20.75
C PHE A 606 -1.59 -28.84 20.88
N PHE A 607 -1.73 -28.25 22.06
CA PHE A 607 -2.57 -27.10 22.35
C PHE A 607 -1.73 -25.91 22.69
N ARG A 608 -2.19 -24.73 22.26
CA ARG A 608 -1.61 -23.43 22.60
C ARG A 608 -2.73 -22.51 23.07
N ALA A 609 -2.41 -21.64 24.00
CA ALA A 609 -3.26 -20.51 24.36
C ALA A 609 -2.39 -19.32 24.70
N SER A 610 -2.74 -18.12 24.26
CA SER A 610 -2.04 -16.91 24.64
C SER A 610 -2.99 -15.74 24.90
N ALA A 611 -2.54 -14.83 25.76
CA ALA A 611 -3.14 -13.54 26.00
C ALA A 611 -2.02 -12.50 26.07
N SER A 612 -2.16 -11.40 25.34
CA SER A 612 -1.16 -10.33 25.29
C SER A 612 -1.82 -8.96 25.18
N SER A 613 -1.19 -7.94 25.74
CA SER A 613 -1.41 -6.57 25.33
C SER A 613 -0.48 -6.20 24.17
N ALA A 614 -0.88 -5.24 23.37
CA ALA A 614 -0.09 -4.69 22.28
C ALA A 614 -0.40 -3.21 22.11
N PHE A 615 0.56 -2.44 21.56
CA PHE A 615 0.38 -1.03 21.31
C PHE A 615 1.06 -0.57 20.03
N ARG A 616 0.66 0.61 19.55
CA ARG A 616 1.33 1.35 18.48
C ARG A 616 1.46 2.81 18.83
N GLU A 617 2.66 3.33 18.71
CA GLU A 617 2.93 4.75 18.84
C GLU A 617 2.47 5.50 17.58
N PRO A 618 1.81 6.69 17.70
CA PRO A 618 1.51 7.51 16.52
C PRO A 618 2.76 7.82 15.71
N SER A 619 2.65 7.78 14.39
CA SER A 619 3.77 8.12 13.51
C SER A 619 4.01 9.63 13.48
N LEU A 620 5.23 10.05 13.12
CA LEU A 620 5.56 11.47 12.93
C LEU A 620 4.67 12.13 11.89
N GLN A 621 4.23 11.36 10.88
CA GLN A 621 3.25 11.85 9.91
C GLN A 621 1.92 12.18 10.57
N GLN A 622 1.39 11.31 11.44
CA GLN A 622 0.13 11.53 12.15
C GLN A 622 0.22 12.68 13.17
N TYR A 623 1.39 12.91 13.73
CA TYR A 623 1.62 14.06 14.61
C TYR A 623 1.75 15.40 13.88
N PHE A 624 2.41 15.45 12.71
CA PHE A 624 2.92 16.72 12.15
C PHE A 624 2.54 16.97 10.68
N SER A 625 1.92 16.01 9.99
CA SER A 625 1.55 16.22 8.59
C SER A 625 0.49 17.32 8.46
N GLN A 626 0.61 18.14 7.42
CA GLN A 626 -0.45 19.05 7.02
C GLN A 626 -0.48 19.13 5.51
N GLU A 627 -1.58 18.66 4.95
CA GLU A 627 -1.82 18.69 3.51
C GLU A 627 -3.30 18.87 3.20
N THR A 628 -3.57 19.50 2.07
CA THR A 628 -4.92 19.66 1.55
C THR A 628 -5.17 18.65 0.44
N ARG A 629 -6.22 17.85 0.58
CA ARG A 629 -6.76 16.97 -0.46
C ARG A 629 -8.03 17.56 -1.03
N LEU A 630 -8.47 17.00 -2.14
CA LEU A 630 -9.75 17.34 -2.74
C LEU A 630 -10.70 16.15 -2.60
N GLU A 631 -11.85 16.39 -2.01
CA GLU A 631 -12.87 15.38 -1.81
C GLU A 631 -14.22 15.86 -2.33
N GLY A 632 -14.99 14.92 -2.87
CA GLY A 632 -16.39 15.19 -3.25
C GLY A 632 -17.28 15.01 -2.03
N LEU A 633 -17.79 16.11 -1.47
CA LEU A 633 -18.69 16.09 -0.32
C LEU A 633 -20.12 16.47 -0.71
N THR A 634 -21.07 15.93 0.04
CA THR A 634 -22.49 16.33 -0.03
C THR A 634 -22.78 17.37 1.05
N ASP A 635 -23.10 18.60 0.67
CA ASP A 635 -23.47 19.64 1.64
C ASP A 635 -24.86 19.36 2.23
N PRO A 636 -24.98 19.09 3.55
CA PRO A 636 -26.26 18.78 4.16
C PRO A 636 -27.26 19.97 4.18
N LEU A 637 -26.75 21.21 4.02
CA LEU A 637 -27.63 22.39 4.01
C LEU A 637 -28.43 22.51 2.72
N ASP A 638 -27.94 21.95 1.63
CA ASP A 638 -28.57 22.13 0.32
C ASP A 638 -28.52 20.88 -0.57
N ALA A 639 -28.00 19.75 -0.06
CA ALA A 639 -27.84 18.48 -0.74
C ALA A 639 -27.04 18.56 -2.06
N SER A 640 -26.16 19.56 -2.21
CA SER A 640 -25.28 19.66 -3.36
C SER A 640 -24.04 18.78 -3.16
N ASN A 641 -23.66 18.04 -4.22
CA ASN A 641 -22.35 17.40 -4.29
C ASN A 641 -21.35 18.39 -4.88
N THR A 642 -20.30 18.68 -4.12
CA THR A 642 -19.27 19.60 -4.57
C THR A 642 -17.90 19.06 -4.22
N PHE A 643 -16.90 19.31 -5.09
CA PHE A 643 -15.50 19.09 -4.75
C PHE A 643 -15.02 20.26 -3.91
N VAL A 644 -14.51 19.95 -2.72
CA VAL A 644 -13.99 20.94 -1.78
C VAL A 644 -12.58 20.55 -1.32
N ARG A 645 -11.84 21.53 -0.83
CA ARG A 645 -10.59 21.30 -0.16
C ARG A 645 -10.83 20.73 1.23
N VAL A 646 -10.19 19.60 1.51
CA VAL A 646 -10.17 18.97 2.83
C VAL A 646 -8.75 19.08 3.36
N ASP A 647 -8.59 19.89 4.41
CA ASP A 647 -7.31 20.05 5.09
C ASP A 647 -7.18 18.93 6.12
N ILE A 648 -6.16 18.09 5.97
CA ILE A 648 -5.82 17.02 6.93
C ILE A 648 -4.65 17.50 7.76
N VAL A 649 -4.89 17.66 9.06
CA VAL A 649 -3.93 18.24 10.01
C VAL A 649 -3.44 17.17 10.96
N GLY A 650 -2.13 17.11 11.17
CA GLY A 650 -1.52 16.26 12.19
C GLY A 650 -1.91 16.73 13.58
N ASN A 651 -2.03 15.78 14.51
CA ASN A 651 -2.47 16.05 15.87
C ASN A 651 -1.41 15.62 16.90
N ALA A 652 -0.81 16.60 17.57
CA ALA A 652 0.22 16.35 18.58
C ALA A 652 -0.34 15.77 19.90
N GLU A 653 -1.66 15.74 20.07
CA GLU A 653 -2.34 15.21 21.27
C GLU A 653 -2.72 13.72 21.13
N LEU A 654 -2.38 13.07 20.01
CA LEU A 654 -2.64 11.66 19.80
C LEU A 654 -1.97 10.81 20.89
N THR A 655 -2.71 9.83 21.36
CA THR A 655 -2.24 8.82 22.32
C THR A 655 -1.90 7.51 21.58
N PRO A 656 -1.05 6.64 22.17
CA PRO A 656 -0.79 5.33 21.60
C PRO A 656 -2.07 4.49 21.48
N GLU A 657 -2.21 3.80 20.34
CA GLU A 657 -3.24 2.79 20.17
C GLU A 657 -2.93 1.56 21.03
N GLN A 658 -3.96 0.89 21.52
CA GLN A 658 -3.82 -0.28 22.38
C GLN A 658 -4.68 -1.45 21.91
N SER A 659 -4.23 -2.66 22.16
CA SER A 659 -4.99 -3.88 21.84
C SER A 659 -4.78 -4.95 22.88
N ASN A 660 -5.85 -5.69 23.20
CA ASN A 660 -5.77 -6.94 23.92
C ASN A 660 -6.05 -8.10 22.95
N ASN A 661 -5.15 -9.06 22.91
CA ASN A 661 -5.17 -10.12 21.94
C ASN A 661 -5.27 -11.48 22.63
N TYR A 662 -6.10 -12.36 22.10
CA TYR A 662 -6.31 -13.71 22.60
C TYR A 662 -6.18 -14.70 21.46
N ASN A 663 -5.46 -15.79 21.67
CA ASN A 663 -5.32 -16.87 20.71
C ASN A 663 -5.47 -18.23 21.40
N ILE A 664 -6.16 -19.17 20.72
CA ILE A 664 -6.24 -20.58 21.12
C ILE A 664 -5.98 -21.43 19.89
N GLY A 665 -4.92 -22.22 19.92
CA GLY A 665 -4.46 -23.02 18.79
C GLY A 665 -4.45 -24.51 19.09
N LEU A 666 -4.74 -25.30 18.07
CA LEU A 666 -4.64 -26.75 18.05
C LEU A 666 -3.75 -27.16 16.88
N THR A 667 -2.71 -27.97 17.16
CA THR A 667 -1.91 -28.61 16.12
C THR A 667 -2.06 -30.10 16.22
N TRP A 668 -2.44 -30.76 15.12
CA TRP A 668 -2.58 -32.22 15.02
C TRP A 668 -1.55 -32.77 14.01
N LYS A 669 -0.66 -33.61 14.48
CA LYS A 669 0.40 -34.31 13.71
C LYS A 669 0.23 -35.84 13.87
N PRO A 670 -0.71 -36.47 13.15
CA PRO A 670 -0.96 -37.93 13.32
C PRO A 670 0.22 -38.78 12.87
N ASN A 671 1.05 -38.27 11.99
CA ASN A 671 2.28 -38.88 11.49
C ASN A 671 3.23 -37.79 10.95
N GLY A 672 4.41 -38.18 10.51
CA GLY A 672 5.40 -37.22 9.95
C GLY A 672 5.04 -36.65 8.57
N GLN A 673 3.87 -36.97 8.01
CA GLN A 673 3.45 -36.54 6.66
C GLN A 673 2.32 -35.52 6.68
N LEU A 674 1.54 -35.45 7.75
CA LEU A 674 0.39 -34.56 7.88
C LEU A 674 0.54 -33.66 9.11
N THR A 675 0.41 -32.38 8.92
CA THR A 675 0.24 -31.40 9.98
C THR A 675 -1.00 -30.56 9.70
N ALA A 676 -1.89 -30.45 10.67
CA ALA A 676 -3.05 -29.56 10.62
C ALA A 676 -3.03 -28.63 11.82
N ARG A 677 -3.18 -27.35 11.59
CA ARG A 677 -3.22 -26.28 12.62
C ARG A 677 -4.53 -25.52 12.49
N LEU A 678 -5.20 -25.30 13.62
CA LEU A 678 -6.40 -24.47 13.70
C LEU A 678 -6.21 -23.49 14.84
N ASP A 679 -6.29 -22.19 14.55
CA ASP A 679 -6.13 -21.11 15.51
C ASP A 679 -7.40 -20.25 15.54
N TYR A 680 -8.06 -20.14 16.69
CA TYR A 680 -9.05 -19.11 16.99
C TYR A 680 -8.33 -17.89 17.55
N TRP A 681 -8.68 -16.71 17.07
CA TRP A 681 -8.09 -15.45 17.50
C TRP A 681 -9.15 -14.39 17.73
N ARG A 682 -8.85 -13.45 18.67
CA ARG A 682 -9.66 -12.28 18.96
C ARG A 682 -8.75 -11.09 19.27
N PHE A 683 -9.12 -9.93 18.76
CA PHE A 683 -8.48 -8.63 19.00
C PHE A 683 -9.53 -7.66 19.52
N ASP A 684 -9.25 -7.05 20.66
CA ASP A 684 -9.97 -5.92 21.23
C ASP A 684 -9.06 -4.69 21.12
N TYR A 685 -9.22 -3.90 20.04
CA TYR A 685 -8.36 -2.81 19.64
C TYR A 685 -9.01 -1.48 20.02
N GLN A 686 -8.29 -0.61 20.71
CA GLN A 686 -8.77 0.64 21.28
C GLN A 686 -7.91 1.80 20.80
N ASP A 687 -8.49 3.01 20.81
CA ASP A 687 -7.81 4.26 20.46
C ASP A 687 -7.13 4.25 19.08
N MET A 688 -7.71 3.53 18.12
CA MET A 688 -7.18 3.45 16.76
C MET A 688 -7.11 4.84 16.12
N ILE A 689 -5.97 5.15 15.51
CA ILE A 689 -5.72 6.45 14.91
C ILE A 689 -6.16 6.44 13.45
N VAL A 690 -7.11 7.29 13.12
CA VAL A 690 -7.62 7.50 11.77
C VAL A 690 -7.68 9.00 11.45
N ALA A 691 -7.69 9.34 10.16
CA ALA A 691 -8.09 10.67 9.72
C ALA A 691 -9.61 10.81 9.86
N GLU A 692 -10.10 11.91 10.44
CA GLU A 692 -11.54 12.18 10.53
C GLU A 692 -12.19 12.17 9.14
N SER A 693 -13.44 11.69 9.06
CA SER A 693 -14.24 11.80 7.85
C SER A 693 -14.68 13.25 7.65
N ALA A 694 -14.29 13.88 6.56
CA ALA A 694 -14.72 15.23 6.21
C ALA A 694 -16.25 15.31 6.04
N GLN A 695 -16.86 14.30 5.43
CA GLN A 695 -18.32 14.21 5.32
C GLN A 695 -18.98 14.05 6.70
N GLY A 696 -18.44 13.17 7.55
CA GLY A 696 -18.96 12.97 8.90
C GLY A 696 -18.93 14.25 9.74
N LYS A 697 -17.85 15.01 9.65
CA LYS A 697 -17.69 16.31 10.34
C LYS A 697 -18.68 17.37 9.81
N LEU A 698 -18.83 17.41 8.48
CA LEU A 698 -19.78 18.30 7.82
C LEU A 698 -21.22 17.95 8.16
N ASP A 699 -21.59 16.68 8.26
CA ASP A 699 -22.94 16.20 8.63
C ASP A 699 -23.25 16.50 10.10
N ALA A 700 -22.25 16.37 10.99
CA ALA A 700 -22.41 16.63 12.41
C ALA A 700 -22.60 18.12 12.72
N ASP A 701 -21.83 19.01 12.11
CA ASP A 701 -21.97 20.47 12.27
C ASP A 701 -21.70 21.21 10.94
N PRO A 702 -22.72 21.40 10.07
CA PRO A 702 -22.55 22.02 8.76
C PRO A 702 -22.07 23.48 8.79
N THR A 703 -22.09 24.13 9.94
CA THR A 703 -21.71 25.53 10.14
C THR A 703 -20.59 25.66 11.20
N GLY A 704 -20.00 24.57 11.59
CA GLY A 704 -18.96 24.50 12.59
C GLY A 704 -17.69 25.27 12.23
N ILE A 705 -16.82 25.45 13.20
CA ILE A 705 -15.56 26.20 13.03
C ILE A 705 -14.62 25.56 12.00
N ASP A 706 -14.73 24.24 11.82
CA ASP A 706 -13.92 23.48 10.87
C ASP A 706 -14.55 23.42 9.45
N VAL A 707 -15.71 24.04 9.25
CA VAL A 707 -16.39 24.10 7.95
C VAL A 707 -16.25 25.49 7.36
N LEU A 708 -15.46 25.60 6.30
CA LEU A 708 -15.20 26.87 5.64
C LEU A 708 -16.24 27.14 4.58
N ARG A 709 -16.94 28.31 4.71
CA ARG A 709 -17.94 28.75 3.75
C ARG A 709 -17.66 30.18 3.29
N THR A 710 -18.06 30.46 2.06
CA THR A 710 -18.08 31.82 1.53
C THR A 710 -19.14 32.68 2.25
N ALA A 711 -19.09 34.01 2.06
CA ALA A 711 -20.06 34.93 2.67
C ALA A 711 -21.50 34.69 2.23
N ASP A 712 -21.72 34.06 1.08
CA ASP A 712 -23.01 33.64 0.53
C ASP A 712 -23.36 32.18 0.91
N GLY A 713 -22.61 31.55 1.81
CA GLY A 713 -22.91 30.26 2.42
C GLY A 713 -22.42 29.03 1.66
N GLN A 714 -21.72 29.19 0.53
CA GLN A 714 -21.23 28.08 -0.26
C GLN A 714 -20.08 27.34 0.47
N LEU A 715 -20.15 26.01 0.53
CA LEU A 715 -19.07 25.18 1.07
C LEU A 715 -17.81 25.27 0.19
N VAL A 716 -16.65 25.58 0.79
CA VAL A 716 -15.36 25.71 0.10
C VAL A 716 -14.25 24.87 0.72
N GLY A 717 -14.43 24.43 1.96
CA GLY A 717 -13.43 23.57 2.62
C GLY A 717 -13.93 22.96 3.92
N VAL A 718 -13.26 21.89 4.34
CA VAL A 718 -13.45 21.25 5.65
C VAL A 718 -12.06 20.92 6.22
N ARG A 719 -11.87 21.20 7.51
CA ARG A 719 -10.65 20.79 8.23
C ARG A 719 -10.93 19.50 9.00
N THR A 720 -10.04 18.54 8.86
CA THR A 720 -10.04 17.27 9.58
C THR A 720 -8.71 17.09 10.30
N ASP A 721 -8.75 16.42 11.43
CA ASP A 721 -7.57 16.08 12.22
C ASP A 721 -7.38 14.55 12.25
N TYR A 722 -6.18 14.10 12.60
CA TYR A 722 -6.01 12.73 13.05
C TYR A 722 -6.57 12.61 14.47
N VAL A 723 -7.35 11.57 14.73
CA VAL A 723 -7.99 11.33 16.03
C VAL A 723 -7.85 9.88 16.46
N ASN A 724 -7.79 9.66 17.78
CA ASN A 724 -8.00 8.33 18.32
C ASN A 724 -9.51 8.03 18.32
N THR A 725 -9.90 6.91 17.72
CA THR A 725 -11.30 6.48 17.69
C THR A 725 -11.61 5.55 18.84
N GLU A 726 -12.88 5.14 18.92
CA GLU A 726 -13.30 4.10 19.84
C GLU A 726 -12.80 2.71 19.41
N SER A 727 -13.21 1.66 20.11
CA SER A 727 -12.69 0.31 19.97
C SER A 727 -13.13 -0.41 18.68
N VAL A 728 -12.22 -1.25 18.15
CA VAL A 728 -12.52 -2.26 17.14
C VAL A 728 -12.45 -3.63 17.78
N GLU A 729 -13.50 -4.43 17.68
CA GLU A 729 -13.52 -5.82 18.13
C GLU A 729 -13.62 -6.75 16.93
N THR A 730 -12.71 -7.70 16.82
CA THR A 730 -12.73 -8.68 15.72
C THR A 730 -12.28 -10.04 16.18
N ASP A 731 -12.90 -11.07 15.62
CA ASP A 731 -12.54 -12.47 15.89
C ASP A 731 -12.70 -13.37 14.66
N GLY A 732 -12.03 -14.51 14.68
CA GLY A 732 -12.07 -15.45 13.57
C GLY A 732 -11.21 -16.67 13.78
N VAL A 733 -11.03 -17.44 12.71
CA VAL A 733 -10.21 -18.66 12.69
C VAL A 733 -9.27 -18.68 11.50
N ASP A 734 -8.08 -19.24 11.73
CA ASP A 734 -7.11 -19.59 10.69
C ASP A 734 -6.91 -21.10 10.65
N LEU A 735 -6.91 -21.69 9.47
CA LEU A 735 -6.60 -23.09 9.22
C LEU A 735 -5.36 -23.22 8.34
N THR A 736 -4.41 -24.05 8.77
CA THR A 736 -3.26 -24.47 7.96
C THR A 736 -3.19 -25.99 7.90
N ILE A 737 -3.09 -26.56 6.71
CA ILE A 737 -2.87 -28.01 6.50
C ILE A 737 -1.68 -28.18 5.59
N ASP A 738 -0.70 -28.97 6.01
CA ASP A 738 0.45 -29.39 5.23
C ASP A 738 0.48 -30.90 5.17
N TRP A 739 0.42 -31.48 3.95
CA TRP A 739 0.33 -32.92 3.76
C TRP A 739 1.24 -33.40 2.64
N VAL A 740 2.24 -34.21 2.99
CA VAL A 740 3.15 -34.88 2.06
C VAL A 740 2.62 -36.31 1.77
N ILE A 741 2.36 -36.61 0.50
CA ILE A 741 1.79 -37.87 0.04
C ILE A 741 2.76 -38.56 -0.91
N PRO A 742 3.62 -39.48 -0.47
CA PRO A 742 4.48 -40.24 -1.36
C PRO A 742 3.67 -41.29 -2.11
N THR A 743 3.84 -41.38 -3.42
CA THR A 743 3.17 -42.36 -4.30
C THR A 743 4.13 -42.93 -5.34
N ASP A 744 3.74 -44.02 -6.01
CA ASP A 744 4.54 -44.59 -7.12
C ASP A 744 4.64 -43.68 -8.33
N ILE A 745 3.69 -42.75 -8.49
CA ILE A 745 3.68 -41.76 -9.61
C ILE A 745 4.38 -40.47 -9.25
N GLY A 746 4.95 -40.33 -8.06
CA GLY A 746 5.64 -39.13 -7.56
C GLY A 746 5.20 -38.74 -6.15
N GLN A 747 5.79 -37.68 -5.61
CA GLN A 747 5.39 -37.08 -4.33
C GLN A 747 4.41 -35.97 -4.60
N PHE A 748 3.34 -35.93 -3.80
CA PHE A 748 2.43 -34.78 -3.74
C PHE A 748 2.62 -34.05 -2.43
N GLU A 749 2.60 -32.75 -2.48
CA GLU A 749 2.59 -31.88 -1.31
C GLU A 749 1.36 -30.96 -1.42
N VAL A 750 0.49 -31.04 -0.43
CA VAL A 750 -0.76 -30.28 -0.38
C VAL A 750 -0.67 -29.31 0.77
N SER A 751 -0.77 -28.02 0.49
CA SER A 751 -0.86 -26.97 1.51
C SER A 751 -2.20 -26.25 1.36
N VAL A 752 -2.92 -26.08 2.49
CA VAL A 752 -4.14 -25.29 2.55
C VAL A 752 -3.96 -24.22 3.61
N LEU A 753 -4.15 -22.97 3.20
CA LEU A 753 -4.17 -21.80 4.06
C LEU A 753 -5.57 -21.21 3.96
N ALA A 754 -6.25 -21.01 5.09
CA ALA A 754 -7.56 -20.38 5.12
C ALA A 754 -7.68 -19.43 6.30
N SER A 755 -8.40 -18.33 6.11
CA SER A 755 -8.76 -17.37 7.14
C SER A 755 -10.23 -17.02 7.01
N HIS A 756 -10.94 -16.99 8.15
CA HIS A 756 -12.35 -16.64 8.20
C HIS A 756 -12.64 -15.74 9.39
N PHE A 757 -13.30 -14.61 9.14
CA PHE A 757 -13.79 -13.68 10.14
C PHE A 757 -15.18 -14.11 10.61
N PHE A 758 -15.41 -14.13 11.91
CA PHE A 758 -16.74 -14.29 12.48
C PHE A 758 -17.40 -12.94 12.68
N SER A 759 -16.62 -11.92 13.06
CA SER A 759 -17.08 -10.55 13.21
C SER A 759 -15.94 -9.56 13.06
N TYR A 760 -16.26 -8.35 12.64
CA TYR A 760 -15.38 -7.17 12.70
C TYR A 760 -16.25 -5.96 13.03
N THR A 761 -16.29 -5.58 14.28
CA THR A 761 -17.19 -4.57 14.82
C THR A 761 -16.46 -3.26 15.07
N ILE A 762 -16.97 -2.18 14.49
CA ILE A 762 -16.49 -0.82 14.68
C ILE A 762 -17.59 0.08 15.23
N PRO A 763 -17.28 1.26 15.83
CA PRO A 763 -18.26 2.25 16.18
C PRO A 763 -19.04 2.75 14.95
N CYS A 764 -20.22 3.20 15.15
CA CYS A 764 -21.03 3.82 14.11
C CYS A 764 -20.42 5.15 13.68
N THR A 765 -20.06 5.28 12.41
CA THR A 765 -19.41 6.48 11.85
C THR A 765 -20.41 7.61 11.61
N ASN A 766 -21.70 7.27 11.41
CA ASN A 766 -22.82 8.22 11.32
C ASN A 766 -24.15 7.51 11.62
N ALA A 767 -25.19 8.29 11.91
CA ALA A 767 -26.52 7.77 12.26
C ALA A 767 -27.20 6.98 11.13
N ASN A 768 -26.74 7.12 9.89
CA ASN A 768 -27.27 6.45 8.70
C ASN A 768 -26.42 5.26 8.27
N ALA A 769 -25.31 5.01 8.94
CA ALA A 769 -24.46 3.86 8.64
C ALA A 769 -25.25 2.56 8.85
N ARG A 770 -24.98 1.57 8.02
CA ARG A 770 -25.68 0.29 8.03
C ARG A 770 -25.56 -0.40 9.41
N GLY A 771 -26.68 -0.78 9.97
CA GLY A 771 -26.76 -1.43 11.29
C GLY A 771 -26.72 -0.47 12.47
N CYS A 772 -26.52 0.82 12.24
CA CYS A 772 -26.52 1.84 13.27
C CYS A 772 -27.92 2.38 13.57
N THR A 773 -28.19 2.66 14.84
CA THR A 773 -29.43 3.27 15.31
C THR A 773 -29.11 4.53 16.10
N GLY A 774 -29.05 5.68 15.41
CA GLY A 774 -28.63 6.95 16.00
C GLY A 774 -27.09 7.06 16.11
N ASP A 775 -26.61 8.06 16.85
CA ASP A 775 -25.19 8.39 16.97
C ASP A 775 -24.42 7.49 17.97
N SER A 776 -25.06 6.48 18.51
CA SER A 776 -24.43 5.52 19.43
C SER A 776 -24.72 4.07 19.00
N GLY A 777 -23.67 3.27 18.99
CA GLY A 777 -23.76 1.86 18.67
C GLY A 777 -22.55 1.37 17.89
N THR A 778 -22.59 0.12 17.52
CA THR A 778 -21.54 -0.53 16.74
C THR A 778 -22.13 -1.15 15.48
N GLN A 779 -21.32 -1.31 14.44
CA GLN A 779 -21.67 -2.00 13.20
C GLN A 779 -20.67 -3.11 12.92
N ASP A 780 -21.16 -4.24 12.41
CA ASP A 780 -20.30 -5.30 11.89
C ASP A 780 -19.99 -5.02 10.40
N VAL A 781 -18.72 -4.93 10.08
CA VAL A 781 -18.21 -4.60 8.74
C VAL A 781 -17.53 -5.78 8.05
N ALA A 782 -17.50 -6.98 8.67
CA ALA A 782 -17.06 -8.20 8.01
C ALA A 782 -18.01 -8.57 6.85
N GLY A 783 -17.44 -9.05 5.75
CA GLY A 783 -18.21 -9.38 4.55
C GLY A 783 -18.66 -8.17 3.72
N TYR A 784 -17.98 -7.03 3.88
CA TYR A 784 -18.33 -5.82 3.14
C TYR A 784 -17.14 -5.13 2.47
N PHE A 785 -17.45 -4.47 1.35
CA PHE A 785 -16.64 -3.40 0.78
C PHE A 785 -17.25 -2.08 1.26
N ASN A 786 -16.60 -1.49 2.24
CA ASN A 786 -17.13 -0.39 3.01
C ASN A 786 -16.84 0.94 2.33
N TYR A 787 -17.90 1.67 2.04
CA TYR A 787 -17.83 2.99 1.42
C TYR A 787 -17.61 4.11 2.44
N ASP A 788 -18.15 3.96 3.63
CA ASP A 788 -18.35 5.02 4.61
C ASP A 788 -17.45 4.91 5.85
N ASN A 789 -16.49 3.97 5.87
CA ASN A 789 -15.59 3.80 7.00
C ASN A 789 -14.18 3.38 6.57
N PHE A 790 -13.23 3.39 7.50
CA PHE A 790 -11.82 3.09 7.28
C PHE A 790 -11.53 1.62 6.94
N VAL A 791 -12.42 0.70 7.32
CA VAL A 791 -12.30 -0.72 6.99
C VAL A 791 -12.83 -0.93 5.57
N ARG A 792 -12.00 -0.68 4.58
CA ARG A 792 -12.43 -0.58 3.19
C ARG A 792 -12.88 -1.92 2.59
N SER A 793 -12.10 -2.97 2.71
CA SER A 793 -12.36 -4.23 2.02
C SER A 793 -12.06 -5.42 2.92
N LEU A 794 -13.09 -6.15 3.34
CA LEU A 794 -12.95 -7.26 4.28
C LEU A 794 -13.88 -8.43 3.92
N PRO A 795 -13.57 -9.24 2.88
CA PRO A 795 -14.26 -10.50 2.66
C PRO A 795 -14.11 -11.43 3.87
N GLU A 796 -15.22 -12.08 4.31
CA GLU A 796 -15.17 -12.95 5.49
C GLU A 796 -14.25 -14.16 5.33
N THR A 797 -14.14 -14.71 4.13
CA THR A 797 -13.40 -15.95 3.88
C THR A 797 -12.42 -15.82 2.74
N LYS A 798 -11.17 -16.19 2.99
CA LYS A 798 -10.13 -16.33 1.97
C LYS A 798 -9.45 -17.69 2.13
N ILE A 799 -9.19 -18.39 1.03
CA ILE A 799 -8.53 -19.70 1.02
C ILE A 799 -7.50 -19.74 -0.09
N ASN A 800 -6.33 -20.28 0.22
CA ASN A 800 -5.31 -20.66 -0.75
C ASN A 800 -5.05 -22.16 -0.61
N THR A 801 -5.11 -22.90 -1.69
CA THR A 801 -4.78 -24.33 -1.74
C THR A 801 -3.71 -24.55 -2.80
N THR A 802 -2.55 -25.05 -2.40
CA THR A 802 -1.45 -25.40 -3.29
C THR A 802 -1.28 -26.91 -3.32
N VAL A 803 -1.15 -27.46 -4.52
CA VAL A 803 -0.82 -28.87 -4.76
C VAL A 803 0.45 -28.92 -5.62
N ASN A 804 1.56 -29.31 -5.03
CA ASN A 804 2.81 -29.57 -5.71
C ASN A 804 2.95 -31.06 -5.98
N TRP A 805 3.31 -31.44 -7.20
CA TRP A 805 3.69 -32.80 -7.58
C TRP A 805 5.11 -32.79 -8.12
N SER A 806 5.92 -33.73 -7.66
CA SER A 806 7.28 -33.90 -8.15
C SER A 806 7.62 -35.35 -8.43
N LYS A 807 8.35 -35.60 -9.53
CA LYS A 807 8.94 -36.89 -9.87
C LYS A 807 10.17 -36.73 -10.75
N GLY A 808 11.34 -37.11 -10.22
CA GLY A 808 12.62 -36.96 -10.92
C GLY A 808 12.88 -35.51 -11.26
N ASN A 809 13.00 -35.19 -12.53
CA ASN A 809 13.28 -33.84 -13.03
C ASN A 809 12.01 -32.99 -13.31
N HIS A 810 10.84 -33.52 -13.04
CA HIS A 810 9.56 -32.89 -13.35
C HIS A 810 8.87 -32.43 -12.08
N ALA A 811 8.33 -31.21 -12.11
CA ALA A 811 7.44 -30.69 -11.07
C ALA A 811 6.23 -29.97 -11.69
N VAL A 812 5.09 -30.12 -11.04
CA VAL A 812 3.84 -29.40 -11.38
C VAL A 812 3.32 -28.76 -10.11
N ALA A 813 2.98 -27.48 -10.16
CA ALA A 813 2.24 -26.80 -9.09
C ALA A 813 0.88 -26.33 -9.60
N VAL A 814 -0.15 -26.53 -8.79
CA VAL A 814 -1.50 -25.99 -9.00
C VAL A 814 -1.89 -25.25 -7.74
N MET A 815 -2.23 -23.97 -7.88
CA MET A 815 -2.68 -23.13 -6.78
C MET A 815 -4.11 -22.65 -7.07
N GLY A 816 -5.03 -22.93 -6.13
CA GLY A 816 -6.39 -22.40 -6.13
C GLY A 816 -6.49 -21.27 -5.11
N TYR A 817 -6.91 -20.11 -5.53
CA TYR A 817 -7.12 -18.95 -4.68
C TYR A 817 -8.58 -18.53 -4.67
N TYR A 818 -9.20 -18.50 -3.49
CA TYR A 818 -10.61 -18.21 -3.28
C TYR A 818 -10.79 -17.00 -2.38
N VAL A 819 -11.60 -16.04 -2.85
CA VAL A 819 -12.14 -14.93 -2.06
C VAL A 819 -13.66 -15.11 -1.98
N GLY A 820 -14.21 -15.19 -0.78
CA GLY A 820 -15.65 -15.32 -0.54
C GLY A 820 -16.41 -14.11 -1.12
N GLY A 821 -17.67 -14.31 -1.48
CA GLY A 821 -18.54 -13.20 -1.89
C GLY A 821 -18.81 -12.25 -0.72
N TYR A 822 -18.97 -10.96 -1.00
CA TYR A 822 -19.21 -9.91 -0.02
C TYR A 822 -20.10 -8.82 -0.64
N LYS A 823 -20.35 -7.71 0.06
CA LYS A 823 -21.31 -6.68 -0.38
C LYS A 823 -20.68 -5.29 -0.34
N THR A 824 -21.05 -4.44 -1.31
CA THR A 824 -20.74 -3.01 -1.17
C THR A 824 -21.76 -2.32 -0.26
N THR A 825 -21.29 -1.41 0.58
CA THR A 825 -22.18 -0.56 1.38
C THR A 825 -22.65 0.68 0.61
N ARG A 826 -22.04 0.98 -0.54
CA ARG A 826 -22.41 2.12 -1.37
C ARG A 826 -23.81 1.97 -1.97
N PRO A 827 -24.72 2.96 -1.84
CA PRO A 827 -26.01 2.93 -2.50
C PRO A 827 -25.88 2.90 -4.02
N LEU A 828 -26.65 2.04 -4.65
CA LEU A 828 -26.75 2.00 -6.12
C LEU A 828 -27.51 3.23 -6.63
N ASN A 829 -27.10 3.77 -7.75
CA ASN A 829 -27.80 4.80 -8.49
C ASN A 829 -28.24 4.30 -9.87
N ALA A 830 -28.99 5.11 -10.61
CA ALA A 830 -29.50 4.73 -11.93
C ALA A 830 -28.40 4.33 -12.93
N ARG A 831 -27.18 4.85 -12.77
CA ARG A 831 -26.04 4.48 -13.61
C ARG A 831 -25.54 3.09 -13.23
N ALA A 832 -25.41 2.79 -11.94
CA ALA A 832 -25.05 1.46 -11.47
C ALA A 832 -25.99 0.40 -12.02
N GLU A 833 -27.29 0.63 -11.93
CA GLU A 833 -28.35 -0.26 -12.44
C GLU A 833 -28.26 -0.42 -13.97
N ALA A 834 -28.01 0.66 -14.71
CA ALA A 834 -27.90 0.64 -16.17
C ALA A 834 -26.71 -0.22 -16.67
N PHE A 835 -25.65 -0.35 -15.88
CA PHE A 835 -24.48 -1.17 -16.18
C PHE A 835 -24.46 -2.51 -15.43
N ASN A 836 -25.58 -2.92 -14.84
CA ASN A 836 -25.77 -4.18 -14.11
C ASN A 836 -24.82 -4.36 -12.93
N PHE A 837 -24.55 -3.30 -12.18
CA PHE A 837 -24.00 -3.40 -10.84
C PHE A 837 -25.11 -3.77 -9.87
N ASN A 838 -24.75 -4.51 -8.84
CA ASN A 838 -25.60 -4.78 -7.70
C ASN A 838 -24.78 -4.64 -6.41
N GLN A 839 -25.41 -4.76 -5.25
CA GLN A 839 -24.69 -4.68 -3.97
C GLN A 839 -23.90 -5.95 -3.66
N GLU A 840 -24.24 -7.09 -4.27
CA GLU A 840 -23.49 -8.32 -4.10
C GLU A 840 -22.25 -8.30 -5.00
N ILE A 841 -21.07 -8.51 -4.41
CA ILE A 841 -19.81 -8.75 -5.08
C ILE A 841 -19.61 -10.27 -5.08
N GLU A 842 -19.56 -10.87 -6.25
CA GLU A 842 -19.50 -12.32 -6.40
C GLU A 842 -18.20 -12.90 -5.82
N SER A 843 -18.25 -14.16 -5.37
CA SER A 843 -17.04 -14.86 -4.97
C SER A 843 -16.10 -15.04 -6.17
N TRP A 844 -14.80 -15.01 -5.89
CA TRP A 844 -13.77 -15.12 -6.91
C TRP A 844 -12.88 -16.33 -6.66
N LEU A 845 -12.79 -17.22 -7.65
CA LEU A 845 -11.94 -18.41 -7.60
C LEU A 845 -11.06 -18.44 -8.84
N THR A 846 -9.75 -18.37 -8.64
CA THR A 846 -8.75 -18.48 -9.70
C THR A 846 -7.87 -19.69 -9.49
N PHE A 847 -7.32 -20.21 -10.59
CA PHE A 847 -6.34 -21.28 -10.56
C PHE A 847 -5.08 -20.84 -11.32
N ASP A 848 -3.94 -21.01 -10.65
CA ASP A 848 -2.62 -20.83 -11.23
C ASP A 848 -2.01 -22.23 -11.45
N VAL A 849 -1.37 -22.44 -12.60
CA VAL A 849 -0.75 -23.72 -12.96
C VAL A 849 0.64 -23.47 -13.49
N GLN A 850 1.62 -24.20 -12.98
CA GLN A 850 2.98 -24.19 -13.55
C GLN A 850 3.54 -25.60 -13.71
N TYR A 851 4.37 -25.78 -14.73
CA TYR A 851 5.19 -26.94 -14.94
C TYR A 851 6.65 -26.53 -14.97
N SER A 852 7.50 -27.25 -14.22
CA SER A 852 8.94 -27.05 -14.19
C SER A 852 9.69 -28.31 -14.59
N TYR A 853 10.77 -28.13 -15.35
CA TYR A 853 11.69 -29.17 -15.73
C TYR A 853 13.12 -28.80 -15.33
N THR A 854 13.74 -29.65 -14.50
CA THR A 854 15.15 -29.46 -14.07
C THR A 854 16.08 -30.24 -14.98
N LEU A 855 16.96 -29.54 -15.68
CA LEU A 855 18.01 -30.12 -16.50
C LEU A 855 19.32 -30.13 -15.71
N ASN A 856 19.76 -31.30 -15.32
CA ASN A 856 21.04 -31.49 -14.61
C ASN A 856 22.19 -31.53 -15.58
N MET A 857 23.15 -30.61 -15.49
CA MET A 857 24.31 -30.47 -16.37
C MET A 857 25.63 -30.47 -15.56
N ASN A 858 26.15 -31.64 -15.21
CA ASN A 858 27.49 -31.79 -14.56
C ASN A 858 27.69 -30.80 -13.38
N ASN A 859 26.97 -30.97 -12.30
CA ASN A 859 26.91 -30.08 -11.12
C ASN A 859 26.30 -28.68 -11.37
N ARG A 860 25.55 -28.52 -12.42
CA ARG A 860 24.82 -27.29 -12.73
C ARG A 860 23.37 -27.64 -13.03
N ASP A 861 22.47 -26.93 -12.44
CA ASP A 861 21.04 -27.14 -12.66
C ASP A 861 20.42 -25.95 -13.43
N ALA A 862 19.69 -26.29 -14.47
CA ALA A 862 18.85 -25.31 -15.16
C ALA A 862 17.39 -25.71 -15.03
N VAL A 863 16.59 -24.85 -14.41
CA VAL A 863 15.14 -25.05 -14.23
C VAL A 863 14.40 -24.20 -15.24
N PHE A 864 13.61 -24.87 -16.08
CA PHE A 864 12.72 -24.23 -17.05
C PHE A 864 11.30 -24.32 -16.51
N THR A 865 10.65 -23.20 -16.32
CA THR A 865 9.26 -23.13 -15.84
C THR A 865 8.38 -22.47 -16.89
N LEU A 866 7.23 -23.08 -17.18
CA LEU A 866 6.15 -22.49 -17.96
C LEU A 866 4.89 -22.53 -17.10
N GLY A 867 4.18 -21.41 -17.00
CA GLY A 867 2.98 -21.33 -16.18
C GLY A 867 1.95 -20.36 -16.72
N SER A 868 0.76 -20.46 -16.13
CA SER A 868 -0.32 -19.50 -16.31
C SER A 868 -0.93 -19.14 -14.96
N LYS A 869 -1.06 -17.88 -14.66
CA LYS A 869 -1.85 -17.36 -13.54
C LYS A 869 -3.28 -17.13 -14.04
N ASN A 870 -4.26 -17.40 -13.18
CA ASN A 870 -5.68 -17.30 -13.52
C ASN A 870 -6.00 -18.03 -14.85
N VAL A 871 -5.67 -19.33 -14.91
CA VAL A 871 -5.77 -20.13 -16.14
C VAL A 871 -7.20 -20.20 -16.73
N THR A 872 -8.21 -19.92 -15.92
CA THR A 872 -9.63 -19.86 -16.30
C THR A 872 -10.06 -18.50 -16.83
N ASP A 873 -9.17 -17.51 -16.83
CA ASP A 873 -9.43 -16.12 -17.23
C ASP A 873 -10.65 -15.50 -16.50
N GLN A 874 -10.74 -15.78 -15.21
CA GLN A 874 -11.82 -15.26 -14.39
C GLN A 874 -11.61 -13.76 -14.18
N ALA A 875 -12.53 -12.94 -14.68
CA ALA A 875 -12.49 -11.50 -14.48
C ALA A 875 -12.69 -11.13 -12.99
N ALA A 876 -12.14 -10.00 -12.59
CA ALA A 876 -12.42 -9.43 -11.27
C ALA A 876 -13.94 -9.16 -11.11
N PRO A 877 -14.56 -9.50 -9.96
CA PRO A 877 -15.97 -9.23 -9.73
C PRO A 877 -16.28 -7.74 -9.77
N LYS A 878 -17.44 -7.39 -10.33
CA LYS A 878 -17.90 -6.00 -10.36
C LYS A 878 -18.21 -5.49 -8.96
N ALA A 879 -17.70 -4.34 -8.61
CA ALA A 879 -17.99 -3.64 -7.36
C ALA A 879 -18.37 -2.18 -7.65
N TRP A 880 -19.48 -1.72 -7.09
CA TRP A 880 -19.88 -0.34 -7.13
C TRP A 880 -19.41 0.38 -5.87
N ASP A 881 -18.43 1.27 -5.99
CA ASP A 881 -17.92 2.06 -4.88
C ASP A 881 -17.38 3.42 -5.33
N ASP A 882 -16.62 4.10 -4.48
CA ASP A 882 -16.02 5.41 -4.73
C ASP A 882 -14.65 5.34 -5.44
N THR A 883 -14.04 4.15 -5.57
CA THR A 883 -12.75 3.99 -6.26
C THR A 883 -12.81 4.32 -7.74
N ASN A 884 -14.02 4.33 -8.30
CA ASN A 884 -14.29 4.57 -9.72
C ASN A 884 -13.70 3.52 -10.68
N LEU A 885 -13.11 2.45 -10.15
CA LEU A 885 -12.53 1.38 -10.96
C LEU A 885 -13.56 0.34 -11.43
N GLY A 886 -14.70 0.20 -10.71
CA GLY A 886 -15.74 -0.79 -11.02
C GLY A 886 -15.43 -2.21 -10.54
N TYR A 887 -14.36 -2.39 -9.79
CA TYR A 887 -13.97 -3.60 -9.05
C TYR A 887 -13.23 -3.19 -7.77
N ASP A 888 -13.00 -4.15 -6.86
CA ASP A 888 -12.24 -3.92 -5.65
C ASP A 888 -10.73 -4.21 -5.86
N PRO A 889 -9.87 -3.18 -5.99
CA PRO A 889 -8.44 -3.37 -6.22
C PRO A 889 -7.68 -3.89 -4.99
N LYS A 890 -8.31 -3.89 -3.80
CA LYS A 890 -7.68 -4.40 -2.57
C LYS A 890 -7.72 -5.93 -2.47
N GLN A 891 -8.54 -6.59 -3.30
CA GLN A 891 -8.73 -8.04 -3.30
C GLN A 891 -8.47 -8.71 -4.65
N HIS A 892 -8.69 -8.02 -5.76
CA HIS A 892 -8.78 -8.64 -7.08
C HIS A 892 -7.77 -8.09 -8.08
N ASP A 893 -7.14 -9.00 -8.83
CA ASP A 893 -6.21 -8.68 -9.91
C ASP A 893 -6.99 -8.35 -11.20
N PRO A 894 -6.83 -7.16 -11.80
CA PRO A 894 -7.54 -6.79 -13.02
C PRO A 894 -6.94 -7.39 -14.29
N ARG A 895 -5.77 -8.03 -14.23
CA ARG A 895 -5.02 -8.49 -15.41
C ARG A 895 -5.70 -9.64 -16.16
N GLY A 896 -6.53 -10.46 -15.47
CA GLY A 896 -7.09 -11.68 -16.06
C GLY A 896 -6.04 -12.79 -16.20
N GLN A 897 -6.11 -13.59 -17.29
CA GLN A 897 -5.13 -14.65 -17.52
C GLN A 897 -3.76 -14.10 -17.89
N LEU A 898 -2.72 -14.58 -17.21
CA LEU A 898 -1.31 -14.29 -17.48
C LEU A 898 -0.57 -15.58 -17.86
N TRP A 899 0.26 -15.53 -18.90
CA TRP A 899 1.22 -16.57 -19.24
C TRP A 899 2.62 -16.10 -18.84
N TYR A 900 3.43 -17.01 -18.33
CA TYR A 900 4.82 -16.71 -18.00
C TYR A 900 5.78 -17.85 -18.30
N GLY A 901 7.00 -17.46 -18.64
CA GLY A 901 8.15 -18.36 -18.73
C GLY A 901 9.26 -17.89 -17.82
N ARG A 902 9.93 -18.80 -17.12
CA ARG A 902 11.09 -18.52 -16.26
C ARG A 902 12.21 -19.51 -16.53
N VAL A 903 13.43 -19.04 -16.59
CA VAL A 903 14.63 -19.85 -16.64
C VAL A 903 15.50 -19.49 -15.45
N LYS A 904 15.81 -20.47 -14.60
CA LYS A 904 16.73 -20.33 -13.46
C LYS A 904 17.94 -21.23 -13.67
N ILE A 905 19.14 -20.70 -13.59
CA ILE A 905 20.41 -21.43 -13.75
C ILE A 905 21.18 -21.31 -12.46
N ALA A 906 21.53 -22.43 -11.85
CA ALA A 906 22.42 -22.51 -10.69
C ALA A 906 23.78 -23.07 -11.13
N LEU A 907 24.89 -22.37 -10.76
CA LEU A 907 26.27 -22.69 -11.15
C LEU A 907 27.15 -22.93 -9.92
#